data_85789b2cb86933988c9bcec1899620b9
#
_entry.id   85789b2cb86933988c9bcec1899620b9
#
_cell.length_a   1.000
_cell.length_b   1.000
_cell.length_c   1.000
_cell.angle_alpha   90.00
_cell.angle_beta   90.00
_cell.angle_gamma   90.00
#
_symmetry.space_group_name_H-M   'P 1'
#
loop_
_entity.id
_entity.type
_entity.pdbx_description
1 polymer ?
#
loop_
_entity_poly.entity_id
_entity_poly.type
_entity_poly.pdbx_seq_one_letter_code
_entity_poly.pdbx_strand_id
1 'polypeptide(L)'
;METFIKDVSYAARLLIRQPGFTIVALIALALGIGANTAIFSVINAVLIRPLPYKNPERLVAVWETFRNVGKLENPVTPANFFDWKEQNQSFEDMTYYVSQPLTLTGGGDPEKIEGVYSADNFLHLFGVDAERGRIFLPEEATEAGGLGPAVISHGLWKRRFGSDPDIIGKQLNLDTYPVKIVGVMPASFQFPSKEIDLWVPTAMSMEAARQRNAAHYLRVIARLKPGVSYEQADAEMASIAARLEEQFPATNGNLGARINPLREHFFGGIRLALVILLAATAFVLLIACANVANLMLARAASRQREIAIRLALGAGRWRIVRQLLTESLLLSLAGGAAGFLMSLWSVEALKSMMPASILQAGDVSIDARVLGFTFLISILTGLFFGLAPALQATKLALNETLKEGSRDSGARRSKRLRSLLVVAEVALVLVLMIGAGLMLNSFLRLQNIDPGFRSESLLTMEVYPPYSKYPDTTRRAAFYDQLIARVEALAGVESAGVVNVLPMKTAMGEMRYITDHEPQPKFFNAIPTMISPDYFHTMGIPILRGRAFTASDTKDKAGVIMINEAMARRVWPDQEAVGKRLKMGVPENPWLTVAGVVKDVQLAPGADPPPQAYMPYAQLPNFGPRYLVVRAATDPTNLVGAIRNEVSIIDPDQPIASASLMEEVMSESLSRQRFQMALLVIFATLALALASVGIYGVMSYIVTQSTREIGIRLALGAQPGDVLRLVARQGFLLTAVGVGAGLATSFALTRLMSNLLYGVTATDLLTFVFVSALLLAVAMLACYLPARRATRVDPIVALRYE
;
A
#
# COMPACT_ATOMS: atom_id res chain seq x y z
N MET A 1 27.19 29.02 29.85
CA MET A 1 27.53 28.86 28.44
C MET A 1 28.92 28.22 28.24
N GLU A 2 29.99 28.76 28.81
CA GLU A 2 31.36 28.22 28.69
C GLU A 2 31.55 26.75 29.10
N THR A 3 30.87 26.30 30.18
CA THR A 3 30.97 24.89 30.61
C THR A 3 30.33 23.95 29.64
N PHE A 4 29.26 24.32 28.93
CA PHE A 4 28.61 23.49 27.91
C PHE A 4 29.47 23.38 26.67
N ILE A 5 30.09 24.45 26.20
CA ILE A 5 31.03 24.44 25.06
C ILE A 5 32.22 23.53 25.35
N LYS A 6 32.77 23.58 26.59
CA LYS A 6 33.83 22.68 27.04
C LYS A 6 33.41 21.23 27.04
N ASP A 7 32.17 20.92 27.50
CA ASP A 7 31.63 19.56 27.48
C ASP A 7 31.45 19.02 26.03
N VAL A 8 30.94 19.83 25.10
CA VAL A 8 30.81 19.48 23.67
C VAL A 8 32.16 19.25 23.02
N SER A 9 33.15 20.14 23.26
CA SER A 9 34.50 20.01 22.71
C SER A 9 35.23 18.76 23.26
N TYR A 10 35.01 18.45 24.53
CA TYR A 10 35.54 17.23 25.15
C TYR A 10 34.88 15.97 24.54
N ALA A 11 33.55 15.93 24.41
CA ALA A 11 32.80 14.83 23.80
C ALA A 11 33.26 14.59 22.36
N ALA A 12 33.41 15.63 21.56
CA ALA A 12 33.87 15.53 20.16
C ALA A 12 35.29 14.92 20.08
N ARG A 13 36.23 15.43 20.85
CA ARG A 13 37.60 14.89 20.90
C ARG A 13 37.64 13.42 21.32
N LEU A 14 36.76 13.03 22.22
CA LEU A 14 36.69 11.67 22.74
C LEU A 14 36.14 10.70 21.70
N LEU A 15 35.14 11.11 20.94
CA LEU A 15 34.58 10.34 19.85
C LEU A 15 35.60 10.13 18.72
N ILE A 16 36.36 11.16 18.38
CA ILE A 16 37.44 11.07 17.36
C ILE A 16 38.58 10.14 17.80
N ARG A 17 38.93 10.09 19.11
CA ARG A 17 39.99 9.22 19.63
C ARG A 17 39.62 7.74 19.65
N GLN A 18 38.36 7.37 19.50
CA GLN A 18 37.90 5.99 19.48
C GLN A 18 37.08 5.69 18.23
N PRO A 19 37.72 5.66 17.03
CA PRO A 19 36.99 5.62 15.76
C PRO A 19 36.19 4.35 15.59
N GLY A 20 36.66 3.18 16.04
CA GLY A 20 35.90 1.92 15.89
C GLY A 20 34.54 1.93 16.60
N PHE A 21 34.51 2.43 17.87
CA PHE A 21 33.26 2.59 18.59
C PHE A 21 32.33 3.60 17.88
N THR A 22 32.87 4.74 17.52
CA THR A 22 32.11 5.87 16.94
C THR A 22 31.50 5.47 15.62
N ILE A 23 32.24 4.80 14.73
CA ILE A 23 31.75 4.33 13.43
C ILE A 23 30.60 3.32 13.59
N VAL A 24 30.76 2.30 14.43
CA VAL A 24 29.73 1.29 14.66
C VAL A 24 28.46 1.93 15.22
N ALA A 25 28.59 2.82 16.20
CA ALA A 25 27.46 3.53 16.79
C ALA A 25 26.78 4.47 15.78
N LEU A 26 27.55 5.20 14.95
CA LEU A 26 27.03 6.07 13.90
C LEU A 26 26.28 5.27 12.85
N ILE A 27 26.82 4.16 12.38
CA ILE A 27 26.15 3.30 11.40
C ILE A 27 24.84 2.77 11.97
N ALA A 28 24.83 2.24 13.20
CA ALA A 28 23.62 1.72 13.83
C ALA A 28 22.54 2.82 13.97
N LEU A 29 22.92 4.03 14.42
CA LEU A 29 22.00 5.16 14.56
C LEU A 29 21.54 5.70 13.20
N ALA A 30 22.45 5.80 12.22
CA ALA A 30 22.10 6.27 10.87
C ALA A 30 21.09 5.33 10.20
N LEU A 31 21.28 4.01 10.32
CA LEU A 31 20.33 3.01 9.81
C LEU A 31 18.98 3.11 10.52
N GLY A 32 18.98 3.19 11.86
CA GLY A 32 17.74 3.26 12.63
C GLY A 32 16.97 4.57 12.41
N ILE A 33 17.64 5.72 12.48
CA ILE A 33 17.01 7.03 12.30
C ILE A 33 16.63 7.25 10.82
N GLY A 34 17.52 6.87 9.89
CA GLY A 34 17.28 7.01 8.45
C GLY A 34 16.07 6.21 7.96
N ALA A 35 15.94 4.95 8.40
CA ALA A 35 14.77 4.12 8.09
C ALA A 35 13.47 4.74 8.62
N ASN A 36 13.49 5.24 9.86
CA ASN A 36 12.33 5.93 10.44
C ASN A 36 12.01 7.23 9.69
N THR A 37 13.02 8.01 9.30
CA THR A 37 12.82 9.25 8.52
C THR A 37 12.22 8.95 7.15
N ALA A 38 12.71 7.92 6.45
CA ALA A 38 12.20 7.54 5.14
C ALA A 38 10.72 7.08 5.21
N ILE A 39 10.38 6.21 6.16
CA ILE A 39 8.98 5.77 6.33
C ILE A 39 8.09 6.91 6.84
N PHE A 40 8.59 7.76 7.73
CA PHE A 40 7.84 8.94 8.16
C PHE A 40 7.56 9.92 7.01
N SER A 41 8.48 10.04 6.03
CA SER A 41 8.24 10.86 4.84
C SER A 41 7.02 10.36 4.04
N VAL A 42 6.89 9.04 3.90
CA VAL A 42 5.70 8.42 3.26
C VAL A 42 4.44 8.67 4.09
N ILE A 43 4.52 8.46 5.40
CA ILE A 43 3.38 8.70 6.31
C ILE A 43 2.97 10.16 6.31
N ASN A 44 3.92 11.08 6.31
CA ASN A 44 3.66 12.51 6.23
C ASN A 44 2.93 12.87 4.94
N ALA A 45 3.39 12.37 3.79
CA ALA A 45 2.75 12.62 2.50
C ALA A 45 1.32 12.04 2.43
N VAL A 46 1.13 10.83 2.95
CA VAL A 46 -0.14 10.08 2.80
C VAL A 46 -1.13 10.38 3.94
N LEU A 47 -0.67 10.38 5.21
CA LEU A 47 -1.57 10.43 6.36
C LEU A 47 -1.58 11.77 7.10
N ILE A 48 -0.53 12.60 7.03
CA ILE A 48 -0.42 13.81 7.86
C ILE A 48 -0.65 15.09 7.06
N ARG A 49 -0.06 15.19 5.86
CA ARG A 49 -0.19 16.38 5.02
C ARG A 49 -1.64 16.59 4.60
N PRO A 50 -2.24 17.76 4.84
CA PRO A 50 -3.61 18.04 4.40
C PRO A 50 -3.70 17.98 2.89
N LEU A 51 -4.84 17.51 2.37
CA LEU A 51 -5.13 17.58 0.94
C LEU A 51 -5.09 19.06 0.48
N PRO A 52 -4.63 19.33 -0.76
CA PRO A 52 -4.41 20.70 -1.25
C PRO A 52 -5.72 21.38 -1.68
N TYR A 53 -6.79 21.20 -0.88
CA TYR A 53 -8.13 21.74 -1.13
C TYR A 53 -8.55 22.66 0.01
N LYS A 54 -9.50 23.54 -0.25
CA LYS A 54 -10.04 24.45 0.77
C LYS A 54 -10.81 23.66 1.84
N ASN A 55 -10.44 23.82 3.11
CA ASN A 55 -11.04 23.10 4.26
C ASN A 55 -11.24 21.61 3.99
N PRO A 56 -10.15 20.85 3.70
CA PRO A 56 -10.23 19.46 3.22
C PRO A 56 -10.87 18.51 4.24
N GLU A 57 -10.85 18.87 5.54
CA GLU A 57 -11.51 18.13 6.62
C GLU A 57 -13.04 18.10 6.50
N ARG A 58 -13.63 19.01 5.73
CA ARG A 58 -15.06 19.06 5.48
C ARG A 58 -15.50 18.33 4.22
N LEU A 59 -14.53 17.81 3.43
CA LEU A 59 -14.81 17.04 2.23
C LEU A 59 -15.04 15.57 2.57
N VAL A 60 -16.13 15.01 2.06
CA VAL A 60 -16.52 13.62 2.25
C VAL A 60 -16.86 12.96 0.92
N ALA A 61 -16.55 11.67 0.80
CA ALA A 61 -17.11 10.81 -0.23
C ALA A 61 -18.43 10.22 0.28
N VAL A 62 -19.44 10.20 -0.57
CA VAL A 62 -20.78 9.66 -0.25
C VAL A 62 -20.99 8.40 -1.07
N TRP A 63 -21.37 7.31 -0.41
CA TRP A 63 -21.46 5.98 -1.00
C TRP A 63 -22.84 5.39 -0.79
N GLU A 64 -23.28 4.60 -1.77
CA GLU A 64 -24.33 3.61 -1.52
C GLU A 64 -23.71 2.39 -0.81
N THR A 65 -24.51 1.75 0.04
CA THR A 65 -24.14 0.50 0.69
C THR A 65 -25.10 -0.61 0.29
N PHE A 66 -24.56 -1.83 0.07
CA PHE A 66 -25.38 -3.03 -0.12
C PHE A 66 -25.38 -3.84 1.16
N ARG A 67 -26.46 -3.71 1.97
CA ARG A 67 -26.56 -4.36 3.29
C ARG A 67 -26.61 -5.87 3.22
N ASN A 68 -27.22 -6.42 2.19
CA ASN A 68 -27.36 -7.86 1.98
C ASN A 68 -26.06 -8.62 1.68
N VAL A 69 -25.04 -7.90 1.22
CA VAL A 69 -23.70 -8.46 0.90
C VAL A 69 -22.59 -7.82 1.73
N GLY A 70 -22.93 -6.91 2.66
CA GLY A 70 -21.96 -6.22 3.52
C GLY A 70 -21.03 -5.27 2.80
N LYS A 71 -21.35 -4.81 1.58
CA LYS A 71 -20.55 -3.88 0.81
C LYS A 71 -20.86 -2.45 1.25
N LEU A 72 -19.85 -1.76 1.78
CA LEU A 72 -20.00 -0.44 2.40
C LEU A 72 -19.69 0.73 1.47
N GLU A 73 -19.07 0.48 0.33
CA GLU A 73 -18.67 1.51 -0.64
C GLU A 73 -19.05 1.04 -2.05
N ASN A 74 -20.09 1.61 -2.59
CA ASN A 74 -20.56 1.36 -3.95
C ASN A 74 -20.86 2.69 -4.64
N PRO A 75 -20.57 2.84 -5.95
CA PRO A 75 -20.99 4.02 -6.68
C PRO A 75 -22.48 4.27 -6.53
N VAL A 76 -22.90 5.51 -6.72
CA VAL A 76 -24.26 5.98 -6.45
C VAL A 76 -25.06 5.95 -7.74
N THR A 77 -26.34 5.61 -7.63
CA THR A 77 -27.28 5.76 -8.77
C THR A 77 -27.61 7.23 -8.98
N PRO A 78 -27.87 7.66 -10.23
CA PRO A 78 -28.31 9.03 -10.51
C PRO A 78 -29.54 9.45 -9.70
N ALA A 79 -30.53 8.59 -9.59
CA ALA A 79 -31.74 8.89 -8.85
C ALA A 79 -31.47 9.19 -7.36
N ASN A 80 -30.66 8.33 -6.70
CA ASN A 80 -30.33 8.54 -5.30
C ASN A 80 -29.45 9.79 -5.09
N PHE A 81 -28.55 10.11 -6.04
CA PHE A 81 -27.80 11.36 -5.98
C PHE A 81 -28.70 12.59 -5.92
N PHE A 82 -29.71 12.68 -6.81
CA PHE A 82 -30.62 13.81 -6.83
C PHE A 82 -31.51 13.86 -5.59
N ASP A 83 -32.04 12.70 -5.15
CA ASP A 83 -32.84 12.63 -3.92
C ASP A 83 -32.00 13.05 -2.69
N TRP A 84 -30.76 12.63 -2.61
CA TRP A 84 -29.86 13.01 -1.52
C TRP A 84 -29.51 14.48 -1.56
N LYS A 85 -29.25 15.04 -2.76
CA LYS A 85 -28.94 16.45 -2.94
C LYS A 85 -30.12 17.35 -2.54
N GLU A 86 -31.35 16.92 -2.80
CA GLU A 86 -32.57 17.66 -2.46
C GLU A 86 -32.95 17.55 -0.99
N GLN A 87 -32.78 16.36 -0.37
CA GLN A 87 -33.28 16.09 0.99
C GLN A 87 -32.28 16.38 2.10
N ASN A 88 -30.97 16.48 1.82
CA ASN A 88 -29.97 16.69 2.85
C ASN A 88 -29.97 18.12 3.41
N GLN A 89 -29.60 18.23 4.68
CA GLN A 89 -29.40 19.49 5.39
C GLN A 89 -27.97 19.65 5.92
N SER A 90 -27.18 18.58 5.97
CA SER A 90 -25.83 18.54 6.52
C SER A 90 -24.76 19.06 5.55
N PHE A 91 -25.00 19.02 4.25
CA PHE A 91 -24.02 19.45 3.27
C PHE A 91 -24.24 20.90 2.80
N GLU A 92 -23.13 21.59 2.59
CA GLU A 92 -23.09 22.90 1.94
C GLU A 92 -23.35 22.75 0.43
N ASP A 93 -22.74 21.73 -0.16
CA ASP A 93 -22.96 21.33 -1.55
C ASP A 93 -22.58 19.85 -1.75
N MET A 94 -23.15 19.26 -2.81
CA MET A 94 -22.91 17.88 -3.23
C MET A 94 -22.73 17.83 -4.75
N THR A 95 -21.75 17.09 -5.20
CA THR A 95 -21.39 16.94 -6.62
C THR A 95 -21.12 15.50 -7.00
N TYR A 96 -21.17 15.21 -8.28
CA TYR A 96 -20.80 13.89 -8.82
C TYR A 96 -19.69 13.99 -9.87
N TYR A 97 -19.03 12.88 -10.08
CA TYR A 97 -18.12 12.69 -11.20
C TYR A 97 -18.09 11.25 -11.69
N VAL A 98 -17.65 11.07 -12.95
CA VAL A 98 -17.36 9.78 -13.57
C VAL A 98 -16.05 9.92 -14.32
N SER A 99 -15.07 9.06 -14.00
CA SER A 99 -13.81 9.02 -14.74
C SER A 99 -13.94 8.02 -15.89
N GLN A 100 -13.49 8.44 -17.05
CA GLN A 100 -13.43 7.55 -18.23
C GLN A 100 -12.34 7.99 -19.21
N PRO A 101 -11.79 7.06 -19.99
CA PRO A 101 -10.84 7.41 -21.02
C PRO A 101 -11.54 8.17 -22.14
N LEU A 102 -10.81 9.09 -22.73
CA LEU A 102 -11.19 9.88 -23.89
C LEU A 102 -10.10 9.80 -24.93
N THR A 103 -10.46 9.98 -26.18
CA THR A 103 -9.50 10.09 -27.29
C THR A 103 -9.30 11.55 -27.65
N LEU A 104 -8.07 12.04 -27.46
CA LEU A 104 -7.64 13.36 -27.93
C LEU A 104 -7.12 13.24 -29.35
N THR A 105 -7.78 13.91 -30.28
CA THR A 105 -7.38 13.99 -31.70
C THR A 105 -7.12 15.45 -32.10
N GLY A 106 -6.40 15.62 -33.23
CA GLY A 106 -6.03 16.96 -33.69
C GLY A 106 -4.70 17.45 -33.08
N GLY A 107 -3.76 17.81 -33.93
CA GLY A 107 -2.44 18.29 -33.53
C GLY A 107 -1.40 17.19 -33.18
N GLY A 108 -1.49 16.02 -33.83
CA GLY A 108 -0.58 14.91 -33.72
C GLY A 108 -1.29 13.55 -33.69
N ASP A 109 -0.57 12.49 -33.33
CA ASP A 109 -1.16 11.16 -33.22
C ASP A 109 -2.29 11.13 -32.18
N PRO A 110 -3.36 10.34 -32.43
CA PRO A 110 -4.43 10.14 -31.47
C PRO A 110 -3.86 9.64 -30.12
N GLU A 111 -4.24 10.32 -29.04
CA GLU A 111 -3.77 10.01 -27.69
C GLU A 111 -4.95 9.66 -26.78
N LYS A 112 -4.84 8.55 -26.06
CA LYS A 112 -5.77 8.27 -24.95
C LYS A 112 -5.41 9.14 -23.77
N ILE A 113 -6.38 9.87 -23.27
CA ILE A 113 -6.30 10.69 -22.06
C ILE A 113 -7.35 10.27 -21.03
N GLU A 114 -7.08 10.50 -19.75
CA GLU A 114 -8.04 10.23 -18.70
C GLU A 114 -8.84 11.50 -18.40
N GLY A 115 -10.16 11.44 -18.67
CA GLY A 115 -11.09 12.53 -18.45
C GLY A 115 -12.05 12.30 -17.31
N VAL A 116 -12.57 13.38 -16.76
CA VAL A 116 -13.62 13.40 -15.75
C VAL A 116 -14.83 14.13 -16.29
N TYR A 117 -15.93 13.42 -16.42
CA TYR A 117 -17.24 14.01 -16.59
C TYR A 117 -17.83 14.34 -15.23
N SER A 118 -18.23 15.56 -14.99
CA SER A 118 -18.68 16.00 -13.68
C SER A 118 -19.86 16.94 -13.73
N ALA A 119 -20.50 17.15 -12.60
CA ALA A 119 -21.43 18.28 -12.47
C ALA A 119 -20.67 19.62 -12.61
N ASP A 120 -21.41 20.67 -12.93
CA ASP A 120 -20.89 22.05 -13.07
C ASP A 120 -20.20 22.57 -11.82
N ASN A 121 -20.71 22.23 -10.65
CA ASN A 121 -20.20 22.65 -9.33
C ASN A 121 -18.97 21.84 -8.86
N PHE A 122 -18.49 20.86 -9.63
CA PHE A 122 -17.45 19.93 -9.20
C PHE A 122 -16.14 20.63 -8.79
N LEU A 123 -15.57 21.46 -9.66
CA LEU A 123 -14.33 22.18 -9.36
C LEU A 123 -14.50 23.22 -8.27
N HIS A 124 -15.68 23.87 -8.23
CA HIS A 124 -16.04 24.82 -7.18
C HIS A 124 -16.05 24.20 -5.77
N LEU A 125 -16.51 22.95 -5.67
CA LEU A 125 -16.57 22.24 -4.39
C LEU A 125 -15.19 22.11 -3.73
N PHE A 126 -14.10 21.99 -4.50
CA PHE A 126 -12.74 21.91 -3.96
C PHE A 126 -12.18 23.27 -3.54
N GLY A 127 -12.76 24.39 -4.03
CA GLY A 127 -12.30 25.74 -3.74
C GLY A 127 -10.89 26.02 -4.22
N VAL A 128 -10.52 25.46 -5.39
CA VAL A 128 -9.24 25.66 -6.07
C VAL A 128 -9.50 26.41 -7.38
N ASP A 129 -8.87 27.57 -7.51
CA ASP A 129 -8.97 28.37 -8.71
C ASP A 129 -8.05 27.82 -9.83
N ALA A 130 -8.38 28.11 -11.08
CA ALA A 130 -7.54 27.79 -12.22
C ALA A 130 -6.24 28.60 -12.17
N GLU A 131 -5.11 27.99 -12.54
CA GLU A 131 -3.83 28.65 -12.70
C GLU A 131 -3.86 29.63 -13.88
N ARG A 132 -4.60 29.27 -14.93
CA ARG A 132 -4.85 30.11 -16.11
C ARG A 132 -6.31 29.99 -16.51
N GLY A 133 -6.89 31.09 -16.99
CA GLY A 133 -8.28 31.12 -17.40
C GLY A 133 -9.24 31.04 -16.20
N ARG A 134 -10.23 30.17 -16.27
CA ARG A 134 -11.27 30.00 -15.25
C ARG A 134 -11.73 28.54 -15.15
N ILE A 135 -12.43 28.23 -14.09
CA ILE A 135 -13.17 26.96 -13.95
C ILE A 135 -14.56 27.08 -14.61
N PHE A 136 -15.38 26.03 -14.55
CA PHE A 136 -16.71 25.97 -15.16
C PHE A 136 -17.67 27.03 -14.61
N LEU A 137 -18.60 27.44 -15.45
CA LEU A 137 -19.77 28.22 -15.04
C LEU A 137 -20.99 27.30 -14.95
N PRO A 138 -21.96 27.60 -14.09
CA PRO A 138 -23.14 26.75 -13.90
C PRO A 138 -23.93 26.45 -15.17
N GLU A 139 -24.00 27.42 -16.11
CA GLU A 139 -24.68 27.31 -17.39
C GLU A 139 -23.94 26.51 -18.48
N GLU A 140 -22.70 26.09 -18.20
CA GLU A 140 -21.84 25.39 -19.16
C GLU A 140 -21.99 23.86 -19.14
N ALA A 141 -22.72 23.31 -18.18
CA ALA A 141 -23.09 21.90 -18.19
C ALA A 141 -24.12 21.63 -19.27
N THR A 142 -23.73 20.92 -20.31
CA THR A 142 -24.63 20.56 -21.41
C THR A 142 -25.34 19.25 -21.14
N GLU A 143 -26.59 19.12 -21.55
CA GLU A 143 -27.35 17.86 -21.48
C GLU A 143 -26.71 16.77 -22.36
N ALA A 144 -27.06 15.53 -22.05
CA ALA A 144 -26.45 14.32 -22.61
C ALA A 144 -26.29 14.37 -24.13
N GLY A 145 -25.02 14.33 -24.61
CA GLY A 145 -24.65 14.30 -26.02
C GLY A 145 -23.76 15.47 -26.49
N GLY A 146 -23.65 16.55 -25.70
CA GLY A 146 -22.67 17.62 -25.94
C GLY A 146 -21.60 17.64 -24.85
N LEU A 147 -20.36 17.90 -25.21
CA LEU A 147 -19.32 18.20 -24.25
C LEU A 147 -19.27 19.70 -24.00
N GLY A 148 -19.34 20.10 -22.73
CA GLY A 148 -19.10 21.48 -22.33
C GLY A 148 -17.62 21.87 -22.55
N PRO A 149 -17.21 23.07 -22.12
CA PRO A 149 -15.81 23.47 -22.19
C PRO A 149 -14.93 22.57 -21.31
N ALA A 150 -13.64 22.44 -21.68
CA ALA A 150 -12.69 21.67 -20.87
C ALA A 150 -11.85 22.58 -19.98
N VAL A 151 -11.62 22.10 -18.78
CA VAL A 151 -10.51 22.56 -17.92
C VAL A 151 -9.46 21.46 -17.93
N ILE A 152 -8.22 21.79 -18.34
CA ILE A 152 -7.14 20.80 -18.48
C ILE A 152 -6.21 20.80 -17.27
N SER A 153 -5.53 19.66 -17.05
CA SER A 153 -4.52 19.57 -16.00
C SER A 153 -3.24 20.30 -16.40
N HIS A 154 -2.47 20.71 -15.38
CA HIS A 154 -1.11 21.24 -15.61
C HIS A 154 -0.23 20.21 -16.35
N GLY A 155 -0.42 18.92 -16.08
CA GLY A 155 0.30 17.83 -16.74
C GLY A 155 0.05 17.78 -18.24
N LEU A 156 -1.20 17.80 -18.67
CA LEU A 156 -1.58 17.79 -20.08
C LEU A 156 -1.11 19.08 -20.78
N TRP A 157 -1.29 20.24 -20.13
CA TRP A 157 -0.84 21.52 -20.66
C TRP A 157 0.68 21.51 -20.96
N LYS A 158 1.48 20.97 -20.03
CA LYS A 158 2.95 20.86 -20.20
C LYS A 158 3.34 19.81 -21.24
N ARG A 159 2.74 18.61 -21.16
CA ARG A 159 3.12 17.46 -21.99
C ARG A 159 2.74 17.63 -23.44
N ARG A 160 1.49 18.02 -23.71
CA ARG A 160 0.94 18.09 -25.08
C ARG A 160 1.05 19.46 -25.71
N PHE A 161 0.98 20.53 -24.93
CA PHE A 161 0.94 21.90 -25.41
C PHE A 161 2.18 22.72 -25.08
N GLY A 162 3.25 22.10 -24.55
CA GLY A 162 4.51 22.75 -24.30
C GLY A 162 4.45 23.97 -23.37
N SER A 163 3.43 24.02 -22.47
CA SER A 163 3.13 25.16 -21.59
C SER A 163 2.80 26.45 -22.37
N ASP A 164 2.09 26.34 -23.50
CA ASP A 164 1.68 27.46 -24.33
C ASP A 164 0.89 28.49 -23.52
N PRO A 165 1.34 29.74 -23.42
CA PRO A 165 0.65 30.79 -22.68
C PRO A 165 -0.73 31.14 -23.25
N ASP A 166 -0.95 30.97 -24.57
CA ASP A 166 -2.19 31.28 -25.28
C ASP A 166 -3.10 30.06 -25.45
N ILE A 167 -3.06 29.11 -24.51
CA ILE A 167 -3.84 27.87 -24.53
C ILE A 167 -5.34 28.11 -24.34
N ILE A 168 -5.70 29.17 -23.59
CA ILE A 168 -7.12 29.49 -23.31
C ILE A 168 -7.84 29.93 -24.60
N GLY A 169 -8.97 29.27 -24.85
CA GLY A 169 -9.79 29.52 -26.05
C GLY A 169 -9.45 28.59 -27.23
N LYS A 170 -8.36 27.82 -27.17
CA LYS A 170 -8.06 26.80 -28.17
C LYS A 170 -9.05 25.66 -28.12
N GLN A 171 -9.28 25.01 -29.27
CA GLN A 171 -10.16 23.85 -29.38
C GLN A 171 -9.36 22.55 -29.29
N LEU A 172 -9.92 21.58 -28.58
CA LEU A 172 -9.52 20.17 -28.54
C LEU A 172 -10.59 19.33 -29.23
N ASN A 173 -10.20 18.29 -29.92
CA ASN A 173 -11.15 17.29 -30.38
C ASN A 173 -11.12 16.10 -29.41
N LEU A 174 -12.15 15.95 -28.61
CA LEU A 174 -12.34 14.85 -27.67
C LEU A 174 -13.42 13.92 -28.20
N ASP A 175 -13.06 12.68 -28.46
CA ASP A 175 -13.99 11.69 -29.03
C ASP A 175 -14.75 12.22 -30.25
N THR A 176 -14.07 13.00 -31.11
CA THR A 176 -14.62 13.72 -32.29
C THR A 176 -15.45 14.98 -32.00
N TYR A 177 -15.70 15.31 -30.73
CA TYR A 177 -16.36 16.57 -30.37
C TYR A 177 -15.35 17.70 -30.19
N PRO A 178 -15.56 18.86 -30.82
CA PRO A 178 -14.73 20.03 -30.56
C PRO A 178 -15.07 20.62 -29.19
N VAL A 179 -14.08 20.70 -28.32
CA VAL A 179 -14.22 21.21 -26.95
C VAL A 179 -13.27 22.38 -26.75
N LYS A 180 -13.75 23.51 -26.21
CA LYS A 180 -12.96 24.71 -25.97
C LYS A 180 -12.26 24.65 -24.61
N ILE A 181 -10.95 24.90 -24.55
CA ILE A 181 -10.21 25.03 -23.30
C ILE A 181 -10.55 26.37 -22.65
N VAL A 182 -11.07 26.35 -21.41
CA VAL A 182 -11.40 27.56 -20.63
C VAL A 182 -10.50 27.77 -19.44
N GLY A 183 -9.78 26.75 -19.01
CA GLY A 183 -8.87 26.86 -17.88
C GLY A 183 -7.81 25.77 -17.81
N VAL A 184 -6.79 26.04 -17.01
CA VAL A 184 -5.71 25.10 -16.65
C VAL A 184 -5.69 25.03 -15.13
N MET A 185 -5.81 23.82 -14.56
CA MET A 185 -5.70 23.63 -13.11
C MET A 185 -4.25 23.68 -12.67
N PRO A 186 -3.97 24.15 -11.44
CA PRO A 186 -2.62 24.15 -10.91
C PRO A 186 -2.10 22.72 -10.70
N ALA A 187 -0.78 22.55 -10.73
CA ALA A 187 -0.11 21.26 -10.56
C ALA A 187 -0.46 20.55 -9.24
N SER A 188 -0.91 21.28 -8.23
CA SER A 188 -1.35 20.76 -6.95
C SER A 188 -2.74 20.12 -6.99
N PHE A 189 -3.56 20.41 -8.02
CA PHE A 189 -4.89 19.81 -8.16
C PHE A 189 -4.81 18.49 -8.91
N GLN A 190 -4.99 17.39 -8.21
CA GLN A 190 -4.82 16.03 -8.71
C GLN A 190 -6.00 15.14 -8.32
N PHE A 191 -7.22 15.61 -8.53
CA PHE A 191 -8.43 14.87 -8.18
C PHE A 191 -9.18 14.37 -9.42
N PRO A 192 -9.66 13.12 -9.43
CA PRO A 192 -9.57 12.08 -8.40
C PRO A 192 -8.22 11.34 -8.37
N SER A 193 -7.37 11.52 -9.36
CA SER A 193 -6.01 10.97 -9.40
C SER A 193 -5.07 11.90 -10.18
N LYS A 194 -3.76 11.66 -10.06
CA LYS A 194 -2.71 12.39 -10.79
C LYS A 194 -2.76 12.18 -12.32
N GLU A 195 -3.41 11.12 -12.76
CA GLU A 195 -3.48 10.70 -14.16
C GLU A 195 -4.57 11.45 -14.93
N ILE A 196 -5.41 12.23 -14.25
CA ILE A 196 -6.47 12.98 -14.90
C ILE A 196 -5.87 14.11 -15.72
N ASP A 197 -6.23 14.11 -16.98
CA ASP A 197 -5.78 15.08 -17.97
C ASP A 197 -6.74 16.26 -18.12
N LEU A 198 -8.04 16.04 -17.95
CA LEU A 198 -9.04 17.10 -18.07
C LEU A 198 -10.34 16.79 -17.34
N TRP A 199 -11.10 17.85 -17.12
CA TRP A 199 -12.47 17.84 -16.59
C TRP A 199 -13.39 18.49 -17.58
N VAL A 200 -14.61 17.92 -17.76
CA VAL A 200 -15.66 18.43 -18.64
C VAL A 200 -16.98 18.44 -17.86
N PRO A 201 -17.70 19.57 -17.80
CA PRO A 201 -18.99 19.63 -17.16
C PRO A 201 -20.05 18.95 -18.04
N THR A 202 -20.86 18.10 -17.40
CA THR A 202 -21.97 17.41 -18.05
C THR A 202 -23.22 17.52 -17.20
N ALA A 203 -24.35 17.82 -17.81
CA ALA A 203 -25.63 17.73 -17.14
C ALA A 203 -26.23 16.33 -17.34
N MET A 204 -26.75 15.76 -16.27
CA MET A 204 -27.60 14.57 -16.38
C MET A 204 -29.04 15.00 -16.58
N SER A 205 -29.72 14.35 -17.52
CA SER A 205 -31.16 14.52 -17.66
C SER A 205 -31.86 14.05 -16.38
N MET A 206 -32.57 14.96 -15.73
CA MET A 206 -33.39 14.65 -14.55
C MET A 206 -34.44 13.60 -14.84
N GLU A 207 -34.99 13.60 -16.06
CA GLU A 207 -35.98 12.62 -16.51
C GLU A 207 -35.37 11.22 -16.61
N ALA A 208 -34.16 11.09 -17.19
CA ALA A 208 -33.42 9.83 -17.25
C ALA A 208 -33.00 9.35 -15.86
N ALA A 209 -32.60 10.26 -14.98
CA ALA A 209 -32.27 9.93 -13.59
C ALA A 209 -33.47 9.38 -12.80
N ARG A 210 -34.65 9.97 -12.99
CA ARG A 210 -35.91 9.55 -12.34
C ARG A 210 -36.40 8.17 -12.76
N GLN A 211 -35.95 7.63 -13.89
CA GLN A 211 -36.26 6.25 -14.31
C GLN A 211 -35.69 5.17 -13.37
N ARG A 212 -34.86 5.55 -12.39
CA ARG A 212 -34.31 4.64 -11.34
C ARG A 212 -33.80 3.32 -11.89
N ASN A 213 -33.17 3.39 -13.08
CA ASN A 213 -32.48 2.22 -13.60
C ASN A 213 -31.34 1.87 -12.62
N ALA A 214 -31.12 0.60 -12.38
CA ALA A 214 -30.20 0.12 -11.35
C ALA A 214 -28.69 0.27 -11.70
N ALA A 215 -28.31 1.32 -12.43
CA ALA A 215 -26.93 1.57 -12.82
C ALA A 215 -26.21 2.41 -11.76
N HIS A 216 -25.28 1.78 -11.05
CA HIS A 216 -24.46 2.42 -10.00
C HIS A 216 -23.13 2.83 -10.60
N TYR A 217 -22.94 4.11 -10.97
CA TYR A 217 -21.70 4.55 -11.62
C TYR A 217 -21.21 5.92 -11.17
N LEU A 218 -22.03 6.70 -10.45
CA LEU A 218 -21.62 8.01 -9.96
C LEU A 218 -20.71 7.90 -8.73
N ARG A 219 -19.63 8.64 -8.74
CA ARG A 219 -18.85 8.91 -7.55
C ARG A 219 -19.28 10.26 -7.00
N VAL A 220 -19.68 10.30 -5.74
CA VAL A 220 -20.27 11.48 -5.11
C VAL A 220 -19.34 12.03 -4.05
N ILE A 221 -19.11 13.33 -4.13
CA ILE A 221 -18.35 14.10 -3.13
C ILE A 221 -19.27 15.19 -2.60
N ALA A 222 -19.17 15.44 -1.30
CA ALA A 222 -19.91 16.51 -0.66
C ALA A 222 -19.03 17.32 0.29
N ARG A 223 -19.46 18.53 0.58
CA ARG A 223 -18.84 19.41 1.58
C ARG A 223 -19.78 19.58 2.75
N LEU A 224 -19.34 19.24 3.97
CA LEU A 224 -20.11 19.46 5.19
C LEU A 224 -20.29 20.95 5.47
N LYS A 225 -21.44 21.35 5.99
CA LYS A 225 -21.67 22.69 6.54
C LYS A 225 -20.75 22.94 7.76
N PRO A 226 -20.39 24.20 8.04
CA PRO A 226 -19.63 24.52 9.23
C PRO A 226 -20.35 24.05 10.50
N GLY A 227 -19.62 23.34 11.37
CA GLY A 227 -20.14 22.84 12.64
C GLY A 227 -20.90 21.51 12.59
N VAL A 228 -21.12 20.92 11.42
CA VAL A 228 -21.73 19.59 11.28
C VAL A 228 -20.64 18.53 11.42
N SER A 229 -20.85 17.54 12.30
CA SER A 229 -19.92 16.40 12.46
C SER A 229 -20.17 15.30 11.40
N TYR A 230 -19.17 14.42 11.21
CA TYR A 230 -19.32 13.26 10.34
C TYR A 230 -20.46 12.35 10.76
N GLU A 231 -20.57 12.12 12.09
CA GLU A 231 -21.57 11.22 12.66
C GLU A 231 -22.99 11.75 12.45
N GLN A 232 -23.18 13.07 12.54
CA GLN A 232 -24.47 13.71 12.26
C GLN A 232 -24.85 13.55 10.79
N ALA A 233 -23.93 13.82 9.87
CA ALA A 233 -24.19 13.73 8.44
C ALA A 233 -24.39 12.27 8.00
N ASP A 234 -23.63 11.30 8.56
CA ASP A 234 -23.81 9.87 8.27
C ASP A 234 -25.17 9.36 8.75
N ALA A 235 -25.61 9.76 9.94
CA ALA A 235 -26.93 9.42 10.47
C ALA A 235 -28.06 10.02 9.62
N GLU A 236 -27.93 11.27 9.15
CA GLU A 236 -28.87 11.89 8.25
C GLU A 236 -28.96 11.13 6.92
N MET A 237 -27.83 10.82 6.30
CA MET A 237 -27.78 10.07 5.05
C MET A 237 -28.38 8.67 5.19
N ALA A 238 -28.10 7.98 6.30
CA ALA A 238 -28.72 6.69 6.60
C ALA A 238 -30.26 6.82 6.74
N SER A 239 -30.75 7.88 7.35
CA SER A 239 -32.19 8.16 7.48
C SER A 239 -32.82 8.47 6.12
N ILE A 240 -32.18 9.25 5.26
CA ILE A 240 -32.67 9.50 3.89
C ILE A 240 -32.75 8.20 3.10
N ALA A 241 -31.69 7.38 3.16
CA ALA A 241 -31.66 6.09 2.47
C ALA A 241 -32.77 5.14 2.95
N ALA A 242 -33.08 5.10 4.25
CA ALA A 242 -34.16 4.29 4.79
C ALA A 242 -35.55 4.75 4.25
N ARG A 243 -35.79 6.06 4.18
CA ARG A 243 -37.04 6.59 3.58
C ARG A 243 -37.15 6.24 2.08
N LEU A 244 -36.03 6.33 1.37
CA LEU A 244 -36.01 5.96 -0.08
C LEU A 244 -36.22 4.46 -0.28
N GLU A 245 -35.79 3.61 0.64
CA GLU A 245 -36.07 2.17 0.60
C GLU A 245 -37.56 1.88 0.79
N GLU A 246 -38.21 2.56 1.74
CA GLU A 246 -39.67 2.44 1.95
C GLU A 246 -40.46 2.95 0.75
N GLN A 247 -40.03 4.08 0.15
CA GLN A 247 -40.71 4.70 -0.98
C GLN A 247 -40.49 3.92 -2.29
N PHE A 248 -39.31 3.35 -2.47
CA PHE A 248 -38.92 2.66 -3.71
C PHE A 248 -38.31 1.27 -3.43
N PRO A 249 -39.07 0.34 -2.84
CA PRO A 249 -38.54 -0.96 -2.42
C PRO A 249 -37.95 -1.80 -3.59
N ALA A 250 -38.49 -1.63 -4.80
CA ALA A 250 -38.03 -2.36 -5.99
C ALA A 250 -36.60 -1.98 -6.41
N THR A 251 -36.20 -0.70 -6.25
CA THR A 251 -34.89 -0.20 -6.69
C THR A 251 -33.94 0.04 -5.53
N ASN A 252 -34.47 0.41 -4.37
CA ASN A 252 -33.67 0.78 -3.19
C ASN A 252 -33.65 -0.29 -2.09
N GLY A 253 -34.33 -1.44 -2.28
CA GLY A 253 -34.33 -2.53 -1.29
C GLY A 253 -32.92 -2.99 -0.94
N ASN A 254 -32.58 -3.02 0.36
CA ASN A 254 -31.26 -3.30 0.93
C ASN A 254 -30.16 -2.27 0.57
N LEU A 255 -30.51 -1.14 -0.03
CA LEU A 255 -29.58 -0.03 -0.18
C LEU A 255 -29.54 0.82 1.10
N GLY A 256 -28.37 1.31 1.44
CA GLY A 256 -28.14 2.30 2.47
C GLY A 256 -27.25 3.41 1.91
N ALA A 257 -26.97 4.41 2.73
CA ALA A 257 -25.97 5.44 2.43
C ALA A 257 -24.95 5.50 3.55
N ARG A 258 -23.72 5.86 3.21
CA ARG A 258 -22.60 6.07 4.13
C ARG A 258 -21.72 7.20 3.64
N ILE A 259 -21.13 7.93 4.57
CA ILE A 259 -20.10 8.91 4.24
C ILE A 259 -18.76 8.51 4.83
N ASN A 260 -17.70 8.83 4.12
CA ASN A 260 -16.32 8.67 4.59
C ASN A 260 -15.59 10.00 4.39
N PRO A 261 -14.75 10.45 5.36
CA PRO A 261 -13.82 11.54 5.09
C PRO A 261 -13.07 11.29 3.78
N LEU A 262 -12.97 12.30 2.91
CA LEU A 262 -12.35 12.13 1.58
C LEU A 262 -10.94 11.54 1.68
N ARG A 263 -10.21 11.91 2.73
CA ARG A 263 -8.89 11.35 3.04
C ARG A 263 -8.94 9.85 3.34
N GLU A 264 -9.92 9.41 4.12
CA GLU A 264 -10.07 8.00 4.48
C GLU A 264 -10.45 7.15 3.25
N HIS A 265 -11.25 7.72 2.35
CA HIS A 265 -11.54 7.10 1.07
C HIS A 265 -10.27 6.79 0.27
N PHE A 266 -9.31 7.74 0.16
CA PHE A 266 -8.08 7.51 -0.59
C PHE A 266 -7.08 6.62 0.15
N PHE A 267 -6.97 6.76 1.47
CA PHE A 267 -5.85 6.23 2.24
C PHE A 267 -6.24 5.22 3.32
N GLY A 268 -7.51 5.00 3.57
CA GLY A 268 -7.99 4.08 4.61
C GLY A 268 -7.43 2.66 4.43
N GLY A 269 -7.43 2.16 3.20
CA GLY A 269 -6.93 0.81 2.88
C GLY A 269 -5.42 0.59 3.05
N ILE A 270 -4.61 1.65 3.15
CA ILE A 270 -3.14 1.54 3.34
C ILE A 270 -2.68 1.99 4.72
N ARG A 271 -3.56 2.62 5.51
CA ARG A 271 -3.24 3.18 6.84
C ARG A 271 -2.65 2.13 7.78
N LEU A 272 -3.29 0.96 7.88
CA LEU A 272 -2.83 -0.12 8.75
C LEU A 272 -1.41 -0.60 8.36
N ALA A 273 -1.16 -0.78 7.08
CA ALA A 273 0.14 -1.21 6.58
C ALA A 273 1.24 -0.16 6.89
N LEU A 274 0.95 1.13 6.71
CA LEU A 274 1.89 2.20 7.03
C LEU A 274 2.19 2.28 8.54
N VAL A 275 1.18 2.04 9.40
CA VAL A 275 1.37 1.97 10.86
C VAL A 275 2.25 0.79 11.23
N ILE A 276 2.05 -0.38 10.63
CA ILE A 276 2.89 -1.57 10.85
C ILE A 276 4.33 -1.30 10.40
N LEU A 277 4.54 -0.67 9.24
CA LEU A 277 5.86 -0.30 8.76
C LEU A 277 6.55 0.72 9.69
N LEU A 278 5.81 1.69 10.23
CA LEU A 278 6.34 2.62 11.22
C LEU A 278 6.75 1.89 12.51
N ALA A 279 5.92 0.98 13.00
CA ALA A 279 6.26 0.16 14.16
C ALA A 279 7.50 -0.71 13.90
N ALA A 280 7.63 -1.27 12.70
CA ALA A 280 8.80 -2.05 12.30
C ALA A 280 10.08 -1.20 12.31
N THR A 281 10.04 0.02 11.75
CA THR A 281 11.21 0.92 11.79
C THR A 281 11.51 1.40 13.19
N ALA A 282 10.49 1.64 14.03
CA ALA A 282 10.68 1.95 15.44
C ALA A 282 11.38 0.81 16.20
N PHE A 283 11.05 -0.46 15.91
CA PHE A 283 11.75 -1.60 16.47
C PHE A 283 13.20 -1.66 16.02
N VAL A 284 13.51 -1.41 14.75
CA VAL A 284 14.91 -1.30 14.26
C VAL A 284 15.67 -0.21 15.02
N LEU A 285 15.04 0.94 15.26
CA LEU A 285 15.66 2.02 16.04
C LEU A 285 15.88 1.63 17.50
N LEU A 286 14.92 0.94 18.14
CA LEU A 286 15.08 0.45 19.51
C LEU A 286 16.22 -0.57 19.63
N ILE A 287 16.40 -1.45 18.63
CA ILE A 287 17.50 -2.37 18.52
C ILE A 287 18.82 -1.59 18.39
N ALA A 288 18.88 -0.58 17.52
CA ALA A 288 20.05 0.29 17.39
C ALA A 288 20.36 1.02 18.72
N CYS A 289 19.34 1.53 19.42
CA CYS A 289 19.47 2.15 20.73
C CYS A 289 20.01 1.18 21.79
N ALA A 290 19.53 -0.06 21.82
CA ALA A 290 20.00 -1.09 22.73
C ALA A 290 21.48 -1.42 22.49
N ASN A 291 21.89 -1.51 21.22
CA ASN A 291 23.28 -1.73 20.82
C ASN A 291 24.19 -0.59 21.27
N VAL A 292 23.81 0.67 20.98
CA VAL A 292 24.59 1.83 21.41
C VAL A 292 24.62 1.92 22.94
N ALA A 293 23.50 1.64 23.64
CA ALA A 293 23.47 1.58 25.10
C ALA A 293 24.43 0.52 25.65
N ASN A 294 24.45 -0.69 25.09
CA ASN A 294 25.37 -1.75 25.48
C ASN A 294 26.83 -1.36 25.28
N LEU A 295 27.14 -0.73 24.14
CA LEU A 295 28.49 -0.22 23.84
C LEU A 295 28.90 0.91 24.80
N MET A 296 27.98 1.86 25.10
CA MET A 296 28.21 2.94 26.07
C MET A 296 28.41 2.41 27.51
N LEU A 297 27.63 1.41 27.91
CA LEU A 297 27.78 0.72 29.21
C LEU A 297 29.11 -0.01 29.31
N ALA A 298 29.59 -0.63 28.25
CA ALA A 298 30.91 -1.27 28.20
C ALA A 298 32.03 -0.22 28.40
N ARG A 299 31.89 0.92 27.73
CA ARG A 299 32.81 2.05 27.81
C ARG A 299 32.79 2.74 29.19
N ALA A 300 31.60 2.94 29.78
CA ALA A 300 31.50 3.49 31.13
C ALA A 300 32.18 2.63 32.17
N ALA A 301 32.14 1.29 32.03
CA ALA A 301 32.82 0.36 32.91
C ALA A 301 34.36 0.48 32.82
N SER A 302 34.93 0.68 31.63
CA SER A 302 36.40 0.89 31.48
C SER A 302 36.89 2.24 32.05
N ARG A 303 35.97 3.20 32.25
CA ARG A 303 36.25 4.54 32.77
C ARG A 303 35.85 4.71 34.24
N GLN A 304 35.46 3.65 34.92
CA GLN A 304 35.02 3.73 36.33
C GLN A 304 36.08 4.34 37.25
N ARG A 305 37.35 4.01 37.05
CA ARG A 305 38.49 4.55 37.84
C ARG A 305 38.66 6.06 37.62
N GLU A 306 38.53 6.53 36.38
CA GLU A 306 38.55 7.97 36.03
C GLU A 306 37.38 8.73 36.67
N ILE A 307 36.17 8.16 36.62
CA ILE A 307 34.96 8.76 37.19
C ILE A 307 35.07 8.80 38.73
N ALA A 308 35.58 7.73 39.35
CA ALA A 308 35.76 7.67 40.78
C ALA A 308 36.79 8.73 41.28
N ILE A 309 37.91 8.92 40.58
CA ILE A 309 38.89 9.98 40.88
C ILE A 309 38.25 11.38 40.77
N ARG A 310 37.46 11.64 39.73
CA ARG A 310 36.79 12.92 39.58
C ARG A 310 35.78 13.20 40.69
N LEU A 311 35.03 12.16 41.14
CA LEU A 311 34.11 12.28 42.28
C LEU A 311 34.86 12.51 43.58
N ALA A 312 36.00 11.84 43.77
CA ALA A 312 36.85 12.06 44.92
C ALA A 312 37.47 13.47 44.98
N LEU A 313 37.74 14.07 43.82
CA LEU A 313 38.20 15.46 43.67
C LEU A 313 37.08 16.51 43.77
N GLY A 314 35.81 16.10 44.12
CA GLY A 314 34.69 16.99 44.36
C GLY A 314 33.85 17.32 43.15
N ALA A 315 33.93 16.58 42.05
CA ALA A 315 33.05 16.76 40.91
C ALA A 315 31.61 16.37 41.27
N GLY A 316 30.67 17.28 41.10
CA GLY A 316 29.23 17.02 41.36
C GLY A 316 28.66 15.94 40.45
N ARG A 317 27.83 15.06 40.99
CA ARG A 317 27.18 13.97 40.24
C ARG A 317 26.46 14.44 38.99
N TRP A 318 25.77 15.61 39.05
CA TRP A 318 25.06 16.20 37.94
C TRP A 318 26.00 16.59 36.78
N ARG A 319 27.22 16.99 37.06
CA ARG A 319 28.22 17.32 36.03
C ARG A 319 28.63 16.10 35.21
N ILE A 320 28.73 14.94 35.89
CA ILE A 320 29.06 13.67 35.21
C ILE A 320 27.88 13.20 34.34
N VAL A 321 26.63 13.29 34.88
CA VAL A 321 25.42 13.00 34.11
C VAL A 321 25.32 13.88 32.87
N ARG A 322 25.46 15.19 33.02
CA ARG A 322 25.42 16.15 31.91
C ARG A 322 26.50 15.81 30.87
N GLN A 323 27.70 15.49 31.26
CA GLN A 323 28.76 15.15 30.34
C GLN A 323 28.43 13.88 29.54
N LEU A 324 27.96 12.79 30.18
CA LEU A 324 27.59 11.55 29.51
C LEU A 324 26.39 11.75 28.58
N LEU A 325 25.39 12.54 28.97
CA LEU A 325 24.27 12.91 28.12
C LEU A 325 24.71 13.76 26.92
N THR A 326 25.66 14.67 27.10
CA THR A 326 26.23 15.46 25.99
C THR A 326 26.99 14.58 25.00
N GLU A 327 27.75 13.58 25.45
CA GLU A 327 28.41 12.58 24.60
C GLU A 327 27.39 11.81 23.78
N SER A 328 26.32 11.33 24.44
CA SER A 328 25.24 10.56 23.78
C SER A 328 24.46 11.42 22.79
N LEU A 329 24.11 12.64 23.15
CA LEU A 329 23.37 13.55 22.31
C LEU A 329 24.16 13.96 21.06
N LEU A 330 25.48 14.20 21.22
CA LEU A 330 26.34 14.53 20.09
C LEU A 330 26.45 13.36 19.11
N LEU A 331 26.57 12.14 19.63
CA LEU A 331 26.60 10.91 18.83
C LEU A 331 25.27 10.69 18.09
N SER A 332 24.13 10.90 18.77
CA SER A 332 22.82 10.70 18.15
C SER A 332 22.48 11.79 17.12
N LEU A 333 22.89 13.03 17.36
CA LEU A 333 22.72 14.11 16.36
C LEU A 333 23.60 13.85 15.13
N ALA A 334 24.83 13.40 15.31
CA ALA A 334 25.71 13.01 14.20
C ALA A 334 25.13 11.79 13.44
N GLY A 335 24.61 10.80 14.16
CA GLY A 335 23.90 9.67 13.59
C GLY A 335 22.60 10.08 12.87
N GLY A 336 21.86 11.04 13.44
CA GLY A 336 20.69 11.64 12.83
C GLY A 336 21.00 12.38 11.54
N ALA A 337 22.08 13.16 11.50
CA ALA A 337 22.53 13.84 10.29
C ALA A 337 22.92 12.83 9.19
N ALA A 338 23.68 11.80 9.54
CA ALA A 338 24.04 10.72 8.62
C ALA A 338 22.79 9.95 8.14
N GLY A 339 21.84 9.65 9.04
CA GLY A 339 20.57 9.01 8.74
C GLY A 339 19.68 9.86 7.85
N PHE A 340 19.66 11.17 8.08
CA PHE A 340 18.96 12.11 7.21
C PHE A 340 19.55 12.11 5.78
N LEU A 341 20.86 12.20 5.63
CA LEU A 341 21.52 12.11 4.32
C LEU A 341 21.20 10.78 3.62
N MET A 342 21.21 9.67 4.37
CA MET A 342 20.83 8.36 3.84
C MET A 342 19.33 8.31 3.43
N SER A 343 18.44 9.01 4.15
CA SER A 343 17.03 9.04 3.83
C SER A 343 16.72 9.74 2.50
N LEU A 344 17.55 10.66 2.03
CA LEU A 344 17.40 11.30 0.70
C LEU A 344 17.41 10.27 -0.42
N TRP A 345 18.35 9.33 -0.37
CA TRP A 345 18.43 8.24 -1.35
C TRP A 345 17.40 7.14 -1.09
N SER A 346 17.15 6.85 0.18
CA SER A 346 16.14 5.86 0.55
C SER A 346 14.73 6.25 0.10
N VAL A 347 14.36 7.52 0.17
CA VAL A 347 13.05 8.01 -0.30
C VAL A 347 12.93 7.86 -1.82
N GLU A 348 13.98 8.16 -2.60
CA GLU A 348 13.94 7.94 -4.06
C GLU A 348 13.86 6.45 -4.41
N ALA A 349 14.61 5.60 -3.72
CA ALA A 349 14.51 4.16 -3.87
C ALA A 349 13.10 3.63 -3.47
N LEU A 350 12.50 4.18 -2.41
CA LEU A 350 11.13 3.84 -2.02
C LEU A 350 10.11 4.25 -3.10
N LYS A 351 10.25 5.45 -3.68
CA LYS A 351 9.37 5.92 -4.76
C LYS A 351 9.40 4.97 -5.97
N SER A 352 10.57 4.48 -6.36
CA SER A 352 10.69 3.54 -7.49
C SER A 352 10.05 2.17 -7.22
N MET A 353 9.89 1.79 -5.96
CA MET A 353 9.25 0.53 -5.55
C MET A 353 7.76 0.70 -5.20
N MET A 354 7.29 1.95 -5.03
CA MET A 354 5.92 2.22 -4.62
C MET A 354 4.92 1.88 -5.72
N PRO A 355 3.81 1.23 -5.37
CA PRO A 355 2.67 1.09 -6.26
C PRO A 355 2.17 2.46 -6.74
N ALA A 356 1.71 2.53 -7.99
CA ALA A 356 1.13 3.74 -8.55
C ALA A 356 0.02 4.33 -7.67
N SER A 357 -0.80 3.48 -7.06
CA SER A 357 -1.88 3.88 -6.15
C SER A 357 -1.41 4.65 -4.89
N ILE A 358 -0.17 4.44 -4.44
CA ILE A 358 0.41 5.20 -3.32
C ILE A 358 1.02 6.50 -3.84
N LEU A 359 1.67 6.47 -5.00
CA LEU A 359 2.25 7.68 -5.64
C LEU A 359 1.18 8.67 -6.09
N GLN A 360 -0.01 8.22 -6.43
CA GLN A 360 -1.16 9.06 -6.75
C GLN A 360 -1.66 9.85 -5.53
N ALA A 361 -1.38 9.36 -4.34
CA ALA A 361 -1.81 9.93 -3.08
C ALA A 361 -1.13 11.25 -2.69
N GLY A 362 0.04 11.56 -3.27
CA GLY A 362 0.80 12.78 -3.02
C GLY A 362 2.29 12.62 -3.29
N ASP A 363 2.94 13.73 -3.51
CA ASP A 363 4.40 13.74 -3.69
C ASP A 363 5.11 13.46 -2.35
N VAL A 364 5.81 12.32 -2.30
CA VAL A 364 6.62 11.95 -1.14
C VAL A 364 7.91 12.76 -1.18
N SER A 365 7.95 13.83 -0.38
CA SER A 365 9.10 14.73 -0.31
C SER A 365 9.52 14.95 1.15
N ILE A 366 10.79 15.28 1.33
CA ILE A 366 11.32 15.64 2.65
C ILE A 366 11.06 17.14 2.87
N ASP A 367 10.11 17.42 3.76
CA ASP A 367 9.72 18.76 4.16
C ASP A 367 10.19 19.13 5.58
N ALA A 368 9.84 20.34 6.04
CA ALA A 368 10.19 20.81 7.36
C ALA A 368 9.66 19.93 8.51
N ARG A 369 8.53 19.21 8.29
CA ARG A 369 7.96 18.29 9.30
C ARG A 369 8.83 17.05 9.43
N VAL A 370 9.32 16.52 8.30
CA VAL A 370 10.25 15.39 8.29
C VAL A 370 11.56 15.75 8.94
N LEU A 371 12.11 16.95 8.67
CA LEU A 371 13.30 17.46 9.36
C LEU A 371 13.08 17.59 10.87
N GLY A 372 11.94 18.16 11.28
CA GLY A 372 11.56 18.27 12.69
C GLY A 372 11.43 16.91 13.37
N PHE A 373 10.83 15.94 12.70
CA PHE A 373 10.72 14.56 13.18
C PHE A 373 12.11 13.92 13.35
N THR A 374 12.98 14.03 12.34
CA THR A 374 14.35 13.47 12.38
C THR A 374 15.16 14.10 13.53
N PHE A 375 15.06 15.39 13.73
CA PHE A 375 15.72 16.09 14.82
C PHE A 375 15.18 15.63 16.18
N LEU A 376 13.85 15.57 16.34
CA LEU A 376 13.21 15.12 17.57
C LEU A 376 13.60 13.67 17.92
N ILE A 377 13.53 12.76 16.95
CA ILE A 377 13.85 11.35 17.19
C ILE A 377 15.34 11.17 17.51
N SER A 378 16.23 11.99 16.92
CA SER A 378 17.65 12.00 17.25
C SER A 378 17.91 12.42 18.69
N ILE A 379 17.22 13.47 19.17
CA ILE A 379 17.31 13.90 20.58
C ILE A 379 16.76 12.83 21.52
N LEU A 380 15.58 12.30 21.25
CA LEU A 380 14.95 11.26 22.09
C LEU A 380 15.82 10.01 22.15
N THR A 381 16.40 9.60 21.03
CA THR A 381 17.32 8.49 20.93
C THR A 381 18.56 8.74 21.81
N GLY A 382 19.22 9.92 21.69
CA GLY A 382 20.38 10.30 22.49
C GLY A 382 20.09 10.32 23.99
N LEU A 383 18.93 10.81 24.40
CA LEU A 383 18.49 10.79 25.78
C LEU A 383 18.23 9.37 26.27
N PHE A 384 17.53 8.56 25.47
CA PHE A 384 17.13 7.20 25.85
C PHE A 384 18.33 6.29 26.13
N PHE A 385 19.29 6.21 25.22
CA PHE A 385 20.45 5.36 25.45
C PHE A 385 21.54 6.02 26.31
N GLY A 386 21.56 7.35 26.44
CA GLY A 386 22.48 8.07 27.31
C GLY A 386 22.10 8.02 28.79
N LEU A 387 20.79 7.86 29.09
CA LEU A 387 20.28 7.89 30.46
C LEU A 387 20.78 6.68 31.29
N ALA A 388 20.84 5.51 30.68
CA ALA A 388 21.23 4.27 31.38
C ALA A 388 22.69 4.32 31.93
N PRO A 389 23.72 4.68 31.15
CA PRO A 389 25.07 4.87 31.65
C PRO A 389 25.17 6.02 32.66
N ALA A 390 24.46 7.14 32.42
CA ALA A 390 24.46 8.31 33.29
C ALA A 390 23.89 7.99 34.70
N LEU A 391 22.81 7.25 34.78
CA LEU A 391 22.24 6.81 36.06
C LEU A 391 23.11 5.79 36.78
N GLN A 392 23.86 4.94 36.06
CA GLN A 392 24.81 4.02 36.69
C GLN A 392 26.02 4.73 37.25
N ALA A 393 26.57 5.71 36.53
CA ALA A 393 27.73 6.51 36.98
C ALA A 393 27.47 7.28 38.28
N THR A 394 26.24 7.70 38.54
CA THR A 394 25.89 8.44 39.78
C THR A 394 25.69 7.57 41.02
N LYS A 395 25.48 6.25 40.83
CA LYS A 395 25.28 5.31 41.94
C LYS A 395 26.55 4.67 42.49
N LEU A 396 27.72 5.08 41.97
CA LEU A 396 29.02 4.65 42.50
C LEU A 396 29.21 5.29 43.89
N ALA A 397 29.04 4.50 44.95
CA ALA A 397 29.34 4.92 46.32
C ALA A 397 30.86 4.92 46.50
N LEU A 398 31.41 6.08 46.85
CA LEU A 398 32.87 6.27 47.12
C LEU A 398 33.45 5.23 48.08
N ASN A 399 32.65 4.76 49.03
CA ASN A 399 33.09 3.76 50.05
C ASN A 399 33.25 2.32 49.53
N GLU A 400 32.55 1.98 48.39
CA GLU A 400 32.62 0.64 47.83
C GLU A 400 33.81 0.43 46.89
N THR A 401 34.28 1.51 46.22
CA THR A 401 35.38 1.47 45.26
C THR A 401 36.76 1.47 45.96
N LEU A 402 36.83 1.91 47.20
CA LEU A 402 38.06 1.95 48.03
C LEU A 402 38.23 0.71 48.94
N LYS A 403 37.18 -0.07 49.16
CA LYS A 403 37.23 -1.37 49.87
C LYS A 403 37.39 -2.52 48.89
N GLU A 404 38.55 -3.13 48.85
CA GLU A 404 38.89 -4.25 47.97
C GLU A 404 38.04 -5.54 48.16
N GLY A 405 37.01 -5.52 49.01
CA GLY A 405 36.21 -6.69 49.36
C GLY A 405 34.77 -6.77 48.90
N SER A 406 34.13 -5.72 48.32
CA SER A 406 32.72 -5.70 47.99
C SER A 406 32.41 -5.51 46.50
N ARG A 407 33.10 -6.26 45.63
CA ARG A 407 32.96 -6.19 44.17
C ARG A 407 31.61 -6.67 43.60
N ASP A 408 30.65 -7.16 44.42
CA ASP A 408 29.58 -8.05 43.95
C ASP A 408 28.25 -7.36 43.57
N SER A 409 27.87 -6.25 44.27
CA SER A 409 26.53 -5.67 44.08
C SER A 409 26.39 -4.77 42.85
N GLY A 410 27.35 -3.93 42.56
CA GLY A 410 27.35 -3.01 41.41
C GLY A 410 27.56 -3.73 40.08
N ALA A 411 28.46 -4.72 40.08
CA ALA A 411 28.73 -5.55 38.90
C ALA A 411 27.51 -6.40 38.49
N ARG A 412 26.79 -6.96 39.46
CA ARG A 412 25.57 -7.74 39.20
C ARG A 412 24.44 -6.90 38.57
N ARG A 413 24.27 -5.67 38.98
CA ARG A 413 23.21 -4.78 38.43
C ARG A 413 23.54 -4.35 36.99
N SER A 414 24.77 -4.00 36.67
CA SER A 414 25.22 -3.70 35.32
C SER A 414 25.07 -4.91 34.40
N LYS A 415 25.38 -6.12 34.88
CA LYS A 415 25.21 -7.37 34.13
C LYS A 415 23.73 -7.65 33.83
N ARG A 416 22.82 -7.45 34.79
CA ARG A 416 21.36 -7.62 34.59
C ARG A 416 20.79 -6.67 33.55
N LEU A 417 21.18 -5.39 33.56
CA LEU A 417 20.68 -4.43 32.60
C LEU A 417 21.09 -4.77 31.16
N ARG A 418 22.38 -5.16 30.97
CA ARG A 418 22.86 -5.61 29.65
C ARG A 418 22.15 -6.87 29.17
N SER A 419 21.96 -7.84 30.08
CA SER A 419 21.18 -9.05 29.76
C SER A 419 19.76 -8.71 29.35
N LEU A 420 19.12 -7.76 30.03
CA LEU A 420 17.76 -7.30 29.66
C LEU A 420 17.73 -6.63 28.29
N LEU A 421 18.72 -5.79 27.96
CA LEU A 421 18.82 -5.17 26.65
C LEU A 421 19.00 -6.20 25.54
N VAL A 422 19.82 -7.22 25.73
CA VAL A 422 19.99 -8.32 24.76
C VAL A 422 18.71 -9.13 24.61
N VAL A 423 18.03 -9.46 25.72
CA VAL A 423 16.73 -10.17 25.67
C VAL A 423 15.70 -9.35 24.91
N ALA A 424 15.58 -8.04 25.19
CA ALA A 424 14.66 -7.15 24.49
C ALA A 424 15.00 -7.03 23.00
N GLU A 425 16.30 -6.90 22.68
CA GLU A 425 16.79 -6.86 21.30
C GLU A 425 16.41 -8.12 20.52
N VAL A 426 16.72 -9.31 21.08
CA VAL A 426 16.36 -10.60 20.47
C VAL A 426 14.85 -10.74 20.30
N ALA A 427 14.06 -10.30 21.28
CA ALA A 427 12.61 -10.34 21.21
C ALA A 427 12.08 -9.44 20.07
N LEU A 428 12.58 -8.21 19.95
CA LEU A 428 12.18 -7.28 18.88
C LEU A 428 12.55 -7.80 17.48
N VAL A 429 13.76 -8.36 17.35
CA VAL A 429 14.20 -8.98 16.09
C VAL A 429 13.30 -10.14 15.72
N LEU A 430 12.94 -11.00 16.67
CA LEU A 430 12.06 -12.14 16.41
C LEU A 430 10.69 -11.68 15.93
N VAL A 431 10.10 -10.65 16.55
CA VAL A 431 8.81 -10.08 16.11
C VAL A 431 8.89 -9.60 14.67
N LEU A 432 9.94 -8.85 14.31
CA LEU A 432 10.13 -8.37 12.92
C LEU A 432 10.32 -9.52 11.94
N MET A 433 11.14 -10.50 12.29
CA MET A 433 11.41 -11.66 11.43
C MET A 433 10.16 -12.52 11.23
N ILE A 434 9.36 -12.74 12.28
CA ILE A 434 8.07 -13.47 12.16
C ILE A 434 7.11 -12.69 11.27
N GLY A 435 6.97 -11.38 11.48
CA GLY A 435 6.11 -10.53 10.62
C GLY A 435 6.54 -10.58 9.15
N ALA A 436 7.84 -10.46 8.88
CA ALA A 436 8.39 -10.57 7.53
C ALA A 436 8.19 -11.98 6.94
N GLY A 437 8.39 -13.03 7.73
CA GLY A 437 8.20 -14.42 7.32
C GLY A 437 6.74 -14.74 6.96
N LEU A 438 5.78 -14.26 7.76
CA LEU A 438 4.36 -14.40 7.47
C LEU A 438 3.97 -13.67 6.18
N MET A 439 4.45 -12.43 5.97
CA MET A 439 4.20 -11.68 4.75
C MET A 439 4.83 -12.35 3.53
N LEU A 440 6.04 -12.87 3.66
CA LEU A 440 6.70 -13.61 2.58
C LEU A 440 5.92 -14.88 2.21
N ASN A 441 5.52 -15.68 3.21
CA ASN A 441 4.72 -16.90 2.98
C ASN A 441 3.36 -16.56 2.33
N SER A 442 2.70 -15.51 2.81
CA SER A 442 1.45 -15.01 2.26
C SER A 442 1.62 -14.56 0.79
N PHE A 443 2.69 -13.83 0.49
CA PHE A 443 2.99 -13.37 -0.87
C PHE A 443 3.28 -14.54 -1.83
N LEU A 444 4.08 -15.52 -1.40
CA LEU A 444 4.36 -16.71 -2.19
C LEU A 444 3.10 -17.53 -2.49
N ARG A 445 2.17 -17.61 -1.53
CA ARG A 445 0.87 -18.25 -1.77
C ARG A 445 0.02 -17.46 -2.77
N LEU A 446 0.01 -16.13 -2.68
CA LEU A 446 -0.68 -15.27 -3.64
C LEU A 446 -0.15 -15.42 -5.06
N GLN A 447 1.16 -15.56 -5.24
CA GLN A 447 1.76 -15.79 -6.56
C GLN A 447 1.40 -17.15 -7.18
N ASN A 448 1.15 -18.16 -6.34
CA ASN A 448 0.86 -19.52 -6.77
C ASN A 448 -0.64 -19.83 -6.87
N ILE A 449 -1.51 -18.83 -6.72
CA ILE A 449 -2.96 -19.03 -6.88
C ILE A 449 -3.26 -19.23 -8.37
N ASP A 450 -4.13 -20.21 -8.65
CA ASP A 450 -4.74 -20.36 -9.97
C ASP A 450 -5.74 -19.19 -10.19
N PRO A 451 -5.47 -18.28 -11.10
CA PRO A 451 -6.35 -17.12 -11.33
C PRO A 451 -7.64 -17.52 -12.07
N GLY A 452 -7.77 -18.77 -12.52
CA GLY A 452 -8.91 -19.28 -13.29
C GLY A 452 -8.79 -19.06 -14.81
N PHE A 453 -7.67 -18.52 -15.28
CA PHE A 453 -7.33 -18.33 -16.69
C PHE A 453 -5.84 -18.59 -16.94
N ARG A 454 -5.42 -18.64 -18.20
CA ARG A 454 -4.02 -18.86 -18.60
C ARG A 454 -3.40 -17.51 -18.97
N SER A 455 -2.41 -17.07 -18.20
CA SER A 455 -1.75 -15.76 -18.40
C SER A 455 -0.59 -15.80 -19.40
N GLU A 456 -0.01 -16.99 -19.65
CA GLU A 456 1.17 -17.14 -20.49
C GLU A 456 0.84 -16.77 -21.95
N SER A 457 1.76 -16.07 -22.60
CA SER A 457 1.66 -15.63 -23.99
C SER A 457 0.39 -14.84 -24.32
N LEU A 458 -0.17 -14.15 -23.34
CA LEU A 458 -1.39 -13.36 -23.49
C LEU A 458 -1.07 -11.86 -23.47
N LEU A 459 -1.31 -11.20 -24.60
CA LEU A 459 -1.21 -9.75 -24.74
C LEU A 459 -2.57 -9.12 -24.46
N THR A 460 -2.57 -8.03 -23.74
CA THR A 460 -3.76 -7.21 -23.48
C THR A 460 -3.54 -5.79 -23.99
N MET A 461 -4.50 -5.25 -24.69
CA MET A 461 -4.46 -3.90 -25.24
C MET A 461 -5.77 -3.19 -24.97
N GLU A 462 -5.71 -1.92 -24.60
CA GLU A 462 -6.94 -1.16 -24.40
C GLU A 462 -7.36 -0.49 -25.70
N VAL A 463 -8.56 -0.84 -26.17
CA VAL A 463 -9.19 -0.31 -27.38
C VAL A 463 -10.61 0.10 -27.04
N TYR A 464 -10.91 1.38 -27.11
CA TYR A 464 -12.20 1.93 -26.70
C TYR A 464 -12.75 2.83 -27.82
N PRO A 465 -13.54 2.31 -28.74
CA PRO A 465 -14.14 3.11 -29.81
C PRO A 465 -15.08 4.16 -29.22
N PRO A 466 -14.91 5.45 -29.57
CA PRO A 466 -15.67 6.53 -28.97
C PRO A 466 -17.16 6.44 -29.31
N TYR A 467 -17.99 6.72 -28.31
CA TYR A 467 -19.45 6.64 -28.46
C TYR A 467 -19.98 7.56 -29.56
N SER A 468 -19.35 8.71 -29.76
CA SER A 468 -19.67 9.68 -30.79
C SER A 468 -19.60 9.10 -32.22
N LYS A 469 -18.58 8.28 -32.48
CA LYS A 469 -18.37 7.66 -33.81
C LYS A 469 -19.13 6.34 -33.95
N TYR A 470 -19.30 5.64 -32.83
CA TYR A 470 -19.99 4.34 -32.76
C TYR A 470 -21.18 4.40 -31.78
N PRO A 471 -22.24 5.18 -32.08
CA PRO A 471 -23.32 5.45 -31.13
C PRO A 471 -24.24 4.27 -30.87
N ASP A 472 -24.32 3.35 -31.82
CA ASP A 472 -25.18 2.18 -31.71
C ASP A 472 -24.42 0.88 -31.55
N THR A 473 -25.07 -0.13 -30.99
CA THR A 473 -24.51 -1.45 -30.71
C THR A 473 -24.01 -2.14 -31.97
N THR A 474 -24.72 -1.99 -33.07
CA THR A 474 -24.43 -2.69 -34.33
C THR A 474 -23.11 -2.19 -34.91
N ARG A 475 -22.88 -0.87 -34.93
CA ARG A 475 -21.62 -0.29 -35.40
C ARG A 475 -20.44 -0.66 -34.48
N ARG A 476 -20.67 -0.67 -33.18
CA ARG A 476 -19.62 -1.11 -32.23
C ARG A 476 -19.31 -2.60 -32.38
N ALA A 477 -20.33 -3.42 -32.50
CA ALA A 477 -20.14 -4.84 -32.76
C ALA A 477 -19.35 -5.07 -34.06
N ALA A 478 -19.72 -4.40 -35.15
CA ALA A 478 -19.02 -4.49 -36.41
C ALA A 478 -17.54 -4.05 -36.33
N PHE A 479 -17.24 -3.02 -35.54
CA PHE A 479 -15.85 -2.62 -35.27
C PHE A 479 -15.06 -3.73 -34.60
N TYR A 480 -15.59 -4.33 -33.54
CA TYR A 480 -14.91 -5.42 -32.81
C TYR A 480 -14.82 -6.70 -33.63
N ASP A 481 -15.86 -7.04 -34.41
CA ASP A 481 -15.84 -8.20 -35.32
C ASP A 481 -14.73 -8.04 -36.37
N GLN A 482 -14.60 -6.86 -36.97
CA GLN A 482 -13.52 -6.58 -37.92
C GLN A 482 -12.14 -6.61 -37.25
N LEU A 483 -12.03 -6.05 -36.03
CA LEU A 483 -10.79 -6.02 -35.28
C LEU A 483 -10.31 -7.44 -34.96
N ILE A 484 -11.18 -8.27 -34.38
CA ILE A 484 -10.85 -9.66 -34.05
C ILE A 484 -10.42 -10.43 -35.32
N ALA A 485 -11.21 -10.37 -36.39
CA ALA A 485 -10.91 -11.10 -37.60
C ALA A 485 -9.55 -10.69 -38.23
N ARG A 486 -9.21 -9.39 -38.22
CA ARG A 486 -7.94 -8.88 -38.73
C ARG A 486 -6.76 -9.28 -37.83
N VAL A 487 -6.94 -9.22 -36.52
CA VAL A 487 -5.90 -9.60 -35.56
C VAL A 487 -5.63 -11.11 -35.62
N GLU A 488 -6.66 -11.94 -35.76
CA GLU A 488 -6.51 -13.39 -35.90
C GLU A 488 -5.84 -13.78 -37.22
N ALA A 489 -5.94 -12.94 -38.25
CA ALA A 489 -5.23 -13.18 -39.52
C ALA A 489 -3.72 -12.86 -39.44
N LEU A 490 -3.23 -12.25 -38.39
CA LEU A 490 -1.81 -11.93 -38.21
C LEU A 490 -1.01 -13.22 -37.91
N ALA A 491 0.13 -13.35 -38.57
CA ALA A 491 1.05 -14.47 -38.31
C ALA A 491 1.53 -14.44 -36.85
N GLY A 492 1.39 -15.55 -36.14
CA GLY A 492 1.78 -15.66 -34.73
C GLY A 492 0.66 -15.40 -33.72
N VAL A 493 -0.55 -15.10 -34.17
CA VAL A 493 -1.75 -15.05 -33.33
C VAL A 493 -2.41 -16.41 -33.32
N GLU A 494 -2.74 -16.93 -32.15
CA GLU A 494 -3.49 -18.18 -31.95
C GLU A 494 -5.00 -17.91 -31.86
N SER A 495 -5.38 -16.91 -31.12
CA SER A 495 -6.76 -16.46 -30.97
C SER A 495 -6.83 -15.03 -30.41
N ALA A 496 -7.95 -14.35 -30.66
CA ALA A 496 -8.21 -13.03 -30.13
C ALA A 496 -9.64 -12.93 -29.56
N GLY A 497 -9.82 -12.02 -28.61
CA GLY A 497 -11.11 -11.76 -28.00
C GLY A 497 -11.16 -10.37 -27.38
N VAL A 498 -12.37 -9.92 -27.04
CA VAL A 498 -12.55 -8.62 -26.37
C VAL A 498 -13.39 -8.77 -25.09
N VAL A 499 -13.10 -7.88 -24.11
CA VAL A 499 -13.78 -7.87 -22.82
C VAL A 499 -13.86 -6.45 -22.27
N ASN A 500 -14.88 -6.14 -21.49
CA ASN A 500 -14.98 -4.85 -20.78
C ASN A 500 -14.30 -4.86 -19.39
N VAL A 501 -14.20 -6.01 -18.76
CA VAL A 501 -13.60 -6.21 -17.44
C VAL A 501 -12.40 -7.13 -17.57
N LEU A 502 -11.20 -6.55 -17.58
CA LEU A 502 -9.98 -7.35 -17.59
C LEU A 502 -9.69 -7.83 -16.15
N PRO A 503 -9.57 -9.16 -15.93
CA PRO A 503 -9.17 -9.68 -14.62
C PRO A 503 -7.91 -9.00 -14.09
N MET A 504 -7.80 -8.86 -12.77
CA MET A 504 -6.65 -8.25 -12.06
C MET A 504 -6.40 -6.76 -12.34
N LYS A 505 -7.11 -6.13 -13.28
CA LYS A 505 -6.89 -4.71 -13.64
C LYS A 505 -8.12 -3.84 -13.40
N THR A 506 -9.30 -4.31 -13.76
CA THR A 506 -10.50 -3.49 -13.81
C THR A 506 -11.44 -3.83 -12.66
N ALA A 507 -11.70 -2.86 -11.78
CA ALA A 507 -12.80 -2.94 -10.83
C ALA A 507 -14.07 -2.40 -11.49
N MET A 508 -15.09 -3.23 -11.65
CA MET A 508 -16.41 -2.81 -12.15
C MET A 508 -17.45 -2.93 -11.05
N GLY A 509 -18.43 -2.02 -11.06
CA GLY A 509 -19.56 -2.08 -10.15
C GLY A 509 -20.40 -3.33 -10.39
N GLU A 510 -21.01 -3.84 -9.34
CA GLU A 510 -21.97 -4.92 -9.43
C GLU A 510 -23.29 -4.39 -9.98
N MET A 511 -23.98 -5.20 -10.74
CA MET A 511 -25.31 -4.93 -11.26
C MET A 511 -26.31 -5.90 -10.63
N ARG A 512 -27.52 -5.42 -10.41
CA ARG A 512 -28.60 -6.23 -9.87
C ARG A 512 -29.14 -7.19 -10.94
N TYR A 513 -29.44 -8.39 -10.52
CA TYR A 513 -30.10 -9.43 -11.32
C TYR A 513 -31.32 -9.98 -10.57
N ILE A 514 -32.28 -10.45 -11.33
CA ILE A 514 -33.56 -10.98 -10.84
C ILE A 514 -33.74 -12.38 -11.42
N THR A 515 -34.05 -13.35 -10.58
CA THR A 515 -34.39 -14.74 -11.03
C THR A 515 -35.88 -14.89 -11.29
N ASP A 516 -36.23 -15.90 -12.10
CA ASP A 516 -37.61 -16.33 -12.33
C ASP A 516 -38.19 -17.25 -11.23
N HIS A 517 -37.64 -17.23 -10.02
CA HIS A 517 -38.10 -18.01 -8.89
C HIS A 517 -39.51 -17.58 -8.45
N GLU A 518 -40.44 -18.50 -8.39
CA GLU A 518 -41.74 -18.31 -7.76
C GLU A 518 -41.70 -18.69 -6.26
N PRO A 519 -42.46 -18.04 -5.35
CA PRO A 519 -43.47 -17.02 -5.63
C PRO A 519 -42.94 -15.58 -5.58
N GLN A 520 -41.67 -15.35 -5.20
CA GLN A 520 -41.09 -14.01 -5.14
C GLN A 520 -39.74 -13.95 -5.86
N PRO A 521 -39.51 -12.93 -6.71
CA PRO A 521 -38.23 -12.73 -7.37
C PRO A 521 -37.12 -12.54 -6.35
N LYS A 522 -36.01 -13.28 -6.50
CA LYS A 522 -34.82 -13.04 -5.68
C LYS A 522 -33.90 -12.07 -6.40
N PHE A 523 -33.48 -11.05 -5.68
CA PHE A 523 -32.50 -10.08 -6.15
C PHE A 523 -31.11 -10.50 -5.70
N PHE A 524 -30.14 -10.39 -6.59
CA PHE A 524 -28.73 -10.61 -6.27
C PHE A 524 -27.86 -9.71 -7.14
N ASN A 525 -26.61 -9.56 -6.76
CA ASN A 525 -25.65 -8.73 -7.48
C ASN A 525 -24.56 -9.61 -8.10
N ALA A 526 -24.17 -9.26 -9.32
CA ALA A 526 -23.06 -9.88 -10.03
C ALA A 526 -22.35 -8.83 -10.90
N ILE A 527 -21.10 -9.12 -11.26
CA ILE A 527 -20.32 -8.25 -12.14
C ILE A 527 -20.68 -8.53 -13.58
N PRO A 528 -21.23 -7.55 -14.34
CA PRO A 528 -21.54 -7.71 -15.73
C PRO A 528 -20.26 -7.71 -16.57
N THR A 529 -20.03 -8.77 -17.34
CA THR A 529 -18.86 -8.92 -18.18
C THR A 529 -19.27 -9.15 -19.62
N MET A 530 -18.98 -8.17 -20.49
CA MET A 530 -19.26 -8.23 -21.92
C MET A 530 -18.06 -8.81 -22.64
N ILE A 531 -18.30 -9.87 -23.44
CA ILE A 531 -17.23 -10.62 -24.10
C ILE A 531 -17.55 -10.94 -25.55
N SER A 532 -16.49 -11.20 -26.33
CA SER A 532 -16.61 -11.86 -27.64
C SER A 532 -16.85 -13.36 -27.46
N PRO A 533 -17.37 -14.08 -28.47
CA PRO A 533 -17.56 -15.52 -28.41
C PRO A 533 -16.27 -16.29 -28.06
N ASP A 534 -15.13 -15.90 -28.61
CA ASP A 534 -13.86 -16.59 -28.44
C ASP A 534 -13.07 -16.17 -27.19
N TYR A 535 -13.61 -15.25 -26.38
CA TYR A 535 -12.95 -14.75 -25.17
C TYR A 535 -12.52 -15.87 -24.20
N PHE A 536 -13.39 -16.81 -23.91
CA PHE A 536 -13.08 -17.92 -22.99
C PHE A 536 -11.96 -18.80 -23.52
N HIS A 537 -11.97 -19.09 -24.82
CA HIS A 537 -10.90 -19.83 -25.48
C HIS A 537 -9.57 -19.05 -25.42
N THR A 538 -9.58 -17.78 -25.77
CA THR A 538 -8.41 -16.90 -25.76
C THR A 538 -7.81 -16.76 -24.37
N MET A 539 -8.63 -16.60 -23.34
CA MET A 539 -8.20 -16.54 -21.95
C MET A 539 -7.85 -17.91 -21.36
N GLY A 540 -8.24 -18.99 -22.00
CA GLY A 540 -8.09 -20.35 -21.47
C GLY A 540 -8.97 -20.62 -20.25
N ILE A 541 -10.18 -20.01 -20.20
CA ILE A 541 -11.17 -20.21 -19.14
C ILE A 541 -12.04 -21.42 -19.49
N PRO A 542 -12.07 -22.49 -18.67
CA PRO A 542 -12.86 -23.70 -18.96
C PRO A 542 -14.37 -23.43 -18.86
N ILE A 543 -15.11 -23.90 -19.86
CA ILE A 543 -16.57 -24.01 -19.80
C ILE A 543 -16.88 -25.35 -19.14
N LEU A 544 -17.54 -25.30 -18.00
CA LEU A 544 -17.79 -26.50 -17.17
C LEU A 544 -19.09 -27.21 -17.56
N ARG A 545 -20.11 -26.43 -17.95
CA ARG A 545 -21.43 -26.92 -18.34
C ARG A 545 -22.03 -26.04 -19.41
N GLY A 546 -22.90 -26.61 -20.25
CA GLY A 546 -23.57 -25.88 -21.30
C GLY A 546 -22.74 -25.64 -22.54
N ARG A 547 -22.93 -24.47 -23.21
CA ARG A 547 -22.25 -24.11 -24.45
C ARG A 547 -21.61 -22.71 -24.36
N ALA A 548 -20.58 -22.49 -25.17
CA ALA A 548 -20.03 -21.17 -25.45
C ALA A 548 -21.04 -20.27 -26.17
N PHE A 549 -20.78 -18.97 -26.20
CA PHE A 549 -21.43 -18.06 -27.14
C PHE A 549 -20.96 -18.36 -28.58
N THR A 550 -21.82 -18.00 -29.51
CA THR A 550 -21.53 -18.12 -30.94
C THR A 550 -21.80 -16.79 -31.63
N ALA A 551 -21.29 -16.62 -32.83
CA ALA A 551 -21.56 -15.44 -33.65
C ALA A 551 -23.06 -15.24 -33.96
N SER A 552 -23.89 -16.28 -33.77
CA SER A 552 -25.35 -16.19 -33.95
C SER A 552 -26.08 -15.61 -32.74
N ASP A 553 -25.41 -15.43 -31.56
CA ASP A 553 -26.02 -14.86 -30.35
C ASP A 553 -26.05 -13.31 -30.45
N THR A 554 -26.84 -12.80 -31.42
CA THR A 554 -26.95 -11.37 -31.75
C THR A 554 -28.15 -10.72 -31.05
N LYS A 555 -28.29 -9.40 -31.17
CA LYS A 555 -29.36 -8.60 -30.54
C LYS A 555 -30.76 -9.06 -30.90
N ASP A 556 -30.96 -9.58 -32.13
CA ASP A 556 -32.28 -9.99 -32.64
C ASP A 556 -32.66 -11.41 -32.21
N LYS A 557 -31.82 -12.10 -31.47
CA LYS A 557 -32.04 -13.44 -30.94
C LYS A 557 -32.42 -13.40 -29.45
N ALA A 558 -32.86 -14.55 -28.94
CA ALA A 558 -33.15 -14.72 -27.53
C ALA A 558 -31.91 -14.35 -26.70
N GLY A 559 -32.11 -13.56 -25.66
CA GLY A 559 -31.03 -13.14 -24.78
C GLY A 559 -30.40 -14.32 -24.07
N VAL A 560 -29.06 -14.42 -24.14
CA VAL A 560 -28.29 -15.49 -23.49
C VAL A 560 -27.27 -14.90 -22.55
N ILE A 561 -26.94 -15.65 -21.51
CA ILE A 561 -25.96 -15.29 -20.49
C ILE A 561 -25.18 -16.52 -20.08
N MET A 562 -23.89 -16.36 -19.77
CA MET A 562 -23.11 -17.37 -19.06
C MET A 562 -22.75 -16.86 -17.69
N ILE A 563 -22.60 -17.73 -16.73
CA ILE A 563 -22.30 -17.38 -15.35
C ILE A 563 -21.10 -18.17 -14.84
N ASN A 564 -20.42 -17.65 -13.84
CA ASN A 564 -19.36 -18.42 -13.18
C ASN A 564 -19.93 -19.36 -12.10
N GLU A 565 -19.10 -20.28 -11.58
CA GLU A 565 -19.51 -21.25 -10.55
C GLU A 565 -19.98 -20.54 -9.28
N ALA A 566 -19.32 -19.43 -8.87
CA ALA A 566 -19.69 -18.66 -7.69
C ALA A 566 -21.13 -18.13 -7.78
N MET A 567 -21.52 -17.63 -8.96
CA MET A 567 -22.88 -17.19 -9.22
C MET A 567 -23.87 -18.37 -9.22
N ALA A 568 -23.50 -19.48 -9.90
CA ALA A 568 -24.33 -20.65 -9.96
C ALA A 568 -24.61 -21.22 -8.53
N ARG A 569 -23.59 -21.39 -7.73
CA ARG A 569 -23.72 -21.86 -6.32
C ARG A 569 -24.57 -20.92 -5.47
N ARG A 570 -24.45 -19.61 -5.67
CA ARG A 570 -25.16 -18.61 -4.87
C ARG A 570 -26.64 -18.52 -5.24
N VAL A 571 -26.96 -18.61 -6.53
CA VAL A 571 -28.31 -18.36 -7.04
C VAL A 571 -29.14 -19.66 -7.07
N TRP A 572 -28.54 -20.76 -7.49
CA TRP A 572 -29.15 -22.08 -7.63
C TRP A 572 -28.35 -23.17 -6.92
N PRO A 573 -28.28 -23.14 -5.55
CA PRO A 573 -27.56 -24.15 -4.81
C PRO A 573 -28.14 -25.54 -5.14
N ASP A 574 -27.24 -26.48 -5.43
CA ASP A 574 -27.55 -27.89 -5.72
C ASP A 574 -28.54 -28.13 -6.89
N GLN A 575 -28.68 -27.13 -7.79
CA GLN A 575 -29.51 -27.25 -8.99
C GLN A 575 -28.69 -27.02 -10.28
N GLU A 576 -29.19 -27.54 -11.38
CA GLU A 576 -28.65 -27.21 -12.70
C GLU A 576 -29.02 -25.76 -13.06
N ALA A 577 -27.99 -24.94 -13.32
CA ALA A 577 -28.18 -23.54 -13.68
C ALA A 577 -28.42 -23.33 -15.19
N VAL A 578 -27.93 -24.25 -16.05
CA VAL A 578 -28.10 -24.16 -17.49
C VAL A 578 -29.60 -24.29 -17.84
N GLY A 579 -30.07 -23.41 -18.72
CA GLY A 579 -31.48 -23.32 -19.09
C GLY A 579 -32.35 -22.49 -18.15
N LYS A 580 -31.89 -22.13 -16.94
CA LYS A 580 -32.60 -21.21 -16.05
C LYS A 580 -32.56 -19.79 -16.62
N ARG A 581 -33.49 -18.93 -16.17
CA ARG A 581 -33.62 -17.57 -16.67
C ARG A 581 -33.36 -16.53 -15.58
N LEU A 582 -32.80 -15.42 -15.96
CA LEU A 582 -32.63 -14.25 -15.11
C LEU A 582 -32.79 -12.96 -15.91
N LYS A 583 -33.03 -11.87 -15.22
CA LYS A 583 -33.10 -10.50 -15.81
C LYS A 583 -32.00 -9.66 -15.19
N MET A 584 -31.49 -8.74 -15.97
CA MET A 584 -30.53 -7.72 -15.52
C MET A 584 -31.24 -6.42 -15.18
N GLY A 585 -30.93 -5.82 -14.03
CA GLY A 585 -31.42 -4.49 -13.64
C GLY A 585 -32.85 -4.48 -13.10
N VAL A 586 -33.80 -4.13 -13.93
CA VAL A 586 -35.21 -3.92 -13.57
C VAL A 586 -36.14 -5.01 -14.09
N PRO A 587 -37.34 -5.19 -13.48
CA PRO A 587 -38.30 -6.24 -13.88
C PRO A 587 -38.74 -6.19 -15.33
N GLU A 588 -38.71 -5.03 -15.94
CA GLU A 588 -39.14 -4.78 -17.34
C GLU A 588 -38.15 -5.29 -18.38
N ASN A 589 -36.88 -5.48 -18.01
CA ASN A 589 -35.87 -5.97 -18.93
C ASN A 589 -36.17 -7.40 -19.42
N PRO A 590 -35.73 -7.77 -20.63
CA PRO A 590 -35.95 -9.12 -21.17
C PRO A 590 -35.29 -10.22 -20.34
N TRP A 591 -35.85 -11.41 -20.39
CA TRP A 591 -35.27 -12.61 -19.80
C TRP A 591 -34.05 -13.06 -20.58
N LEU A 592 -32.98 -13.37 -19.87
CA LEU A 592 -31.77 -13.97 -20.37
C LEU A 592 -31.70 -15.42 -19.94
N THR A 593 -31.40 -16.32 -20.86
CA THR A 593 -31.27 -17.76 -20.57
C THR A 593 -29.83 -18.14 -20.31
N VAL A 594 -29.57 -18.85 -19.23
CA VAL A 594 -28.23 -19.34 -18.89
C VAL A 594 -27.79 -20.39 -19.92
N ALA A 595 -26.86 -20.03 -20.79
CA ALA A 595 -26.33 -20.89 -21.85
C ALA A 595 -25.21 -21.81 -21.33
N GLY A 596 -24.47 -21.42 -20.29
CA GLY A 596 -23.42 -22.23 -19.73
C GLY A 596 -22.87 -21.67 -18.40
N VAL A 597 -22.09 -22.53 -17.74
CA VAL A 597 -21.35 -22.21 -16.51
C VAL A 597 -19.87 -22.34 -16.78
N VAL A 598 -19.10 -21.30 -16.41
CA VAL A 598 -17.64 -21.24 -16.57
C VAL A 598 -16.94 -21.33 -15.21
N LYS A 599 -15.66 -21.72 -15.22
CA LYS A 599 -14.80 -21.70 -14.05
C LYS A 599 -14.74 -20.30 -13.44
N ASP A 600 -14.62 -20.25 -12.13
CA ASP A 600 -14.42 -19.01 -11.39
C ASP A 600 -13.11 -18.31 -11.83
N VAL A 601 -13.16 -17.00 -12.04
CA VAL A 601 -12.02 -16.14 -12.38
C VAL A 601 -11.80 -15.13 -11.26
N GLN A 602 -10.58 -15.03 -10.79
CA GLN A 602 -10.20 -14.01 -9.80
C GLN A 602 -10.09 -12.63 -10.46
N LEU A 603 -10.78 -11.64 -9.91
CA LEU A 603 -10.71 -10.24 -10.37
C LEU A 603 -9.71 -9.40 -9.57
N ALA A 604 -9.32 -9.87 -8.38
CA ALA A 604 -8.30 -9.25 -7.55
C ALA A 604 -7.50 -10.33 -6.83
N PRO A 605 -6.20 -10.09 -6.56
CA PRO A 605 -5.36 -11.09 -5.90
C PRO A 605 -5.88 -11.49 -4.53
N GLY A 606 -6.11 -12.76 -4.32
CA GLY A 606 -6.49 -13.32 -3.04
C GLY A 606 -7.93 -13.03 -2.60
N ALA A 607 -8.73 -12.39 -3.43
CA ALA A 607 -10.15 -12.25 -3.17
C ALA A 607 -10.91 -13.51 -3.63
N ASP A 608 -11.96 -13.86 -2.92
CA ASP A 608 -12.88 -14.89 -3.41
C ASP A 608 -13.48 -14.44 -4.73
N PRO A 609 -13.59 -15.32 -5.73
CA PRO A 609 -14.20 -14.98 -7.01
C PRO A 609 -15.62 -14.48 -6.81
N PRO A 610 -15.94 -13.24 -7.21
CA PRO A 610 -17.28 -12.71 -7.09
C PRO A 610 -18.23 -13.39 -8.09
N PRO A 611 -19.56 -13.35 -7.88
CA PRO A 611 -20.52 -13.71 -8.92
C PRO A 611 -20.29 -12.86 -10.18
N GLN A 612 -20.11 -13.54 -11.32
CA GLN A 612 -19.90 -12.92 -12.63
C GLN A 612 -20.96 -13.39 -13.63
N ALA A 613 -21.44 -12.43 -14.41
CA ALA A 613 -22.43 -12.66 -15.45
C ALA A 613 -21.85 -12.22 -16.80
N TYR A 614 -21.54 -13.17 -17.63
CA TYR A 614 -20.95 -12.96 -18.96
C TYR A 614 -22.04 -12.85 -20.01
N MET A 615 -21.92 -11.87 -20.90
CA MET A 615 -22.91 -11.59 -21.94
C MET A 615 -22.21 -11.28 -23.26
N PRO A 616 -22.76 -11.69 -24.39
CA PRO A 616 -22.22 -11.32 -25.70
C PRO A 616 -22.32 -9.79 -25.89
N TYR A 617 -21.22 -9.14 -26.26
CA TYR A 617 -21.23 -7.70 -26.49
C TYR A 617 -22.22 -7.29 -27.58
N ALA A 618 -22.52 -8.18 -28.52
CA ALA A 618 -23.46 -7.95 -29.59
C ALA A 618 -24.94 -7.82 -29.13
N GLN A 619 -25.27 -8.30 -27.91
CA GLN A 619 -26.63 -8.22 -27.37
C GLN A 619 -26.90 -7.00 -26.49
N LEU A 620 -25.87 -6.29 -25.99
CA LEU A 620 -26.02 -5.21 -25.05
C LEU A 620 -25.47 -3.88 -25.57
N PRO A 621 -26.32 -2.85 -25.73
CA PRO A 621 -25.96 -1.63 -26.43
C PRO A 621 -25.00 -0.68 -25.66
N ASN A 622 -25.06 -0.67 -24.32
CA ASN A 622 -24.49 0.41 -23.54
C ASN A 622 -23.16 0.09 -22.84
N PHE A 623 -22.71 -1.18 -22.93
CA PHE A 623 -21.50 -1.65 -22.27
C PHE A 623 -20.57 -2.31 -23.28
N GLY A 624 -19.82 -1.50 -24.04
CA GLY A 624 -18.86 -2.03 -25.02
C GLY A 624 -17.65 -2.69 -24.33
N PRO A 625 -17.00 -3.67 -25.00
CA PRO A 625 -15.67 -4.10 -24.62
C PRO A 625 -14.68 -2.94 -24.55
N ARG A 626 -13.63 -3.13 -23.78
CA ARG A 626 -12.60 -2.12 -23.56
C ARG A 626 -11.19 -2.67 -23.80
N TYR A 627 -11.04 -3.97 -23.65
CA TYR A 627 -9.77 -4.64 -23.79
C TYR A 627 -9.83 -5.66 -24.89
N LEU A 628 -8.85 -5.61 -25.80
CA LEU A 628 -8.52 -6.66 -26.71
C LEU A 628 -7.53 -7.59 -25.98
N VAL A 629 -7.80 -8.88 -25.99
CA VAL A 629 -6.91 -9.93 -25.48
C VAL A 629 -6.49 -10.80 -26.66
N VAL A 630 -5.19 -11.07 -26.77
CA VAL A 630 -4.61 -11.81 -27.89
C VAL A 630 -3.69 -12.87 -27.35
N ARG A 631 -3.97 -14.13 -27.66
CA ARG A 631 -3.08 -15.24 -27.39
C ARG A 631 -2.12 -15.42 -28.55
N ALA A 632 -0.85 -15.39 -28.26
CA ALA A 632 0.21 -15.50 -29.24
C ALA A 632 0.87 -16.89 -29.20
N ALA A 633 1.18 -17.43 -30.38
CA ALA A 633 2.01 -18.63 -30.53
C ALA A 633 3.52 -18.35 -30.40
N THR A 634 3.90 -17.05 -30.48
CA THR A 634 5.27 -16.54 -30.36
C THR A 634 5.34 -15.47 -29.28
N ASP A 635 6.45 -14.74 -29.17
CA ASP A 635 6.55 -13.61 -28.24
C ASP A 635 5.48 -12.54 -28.54
N PRO A 636 4.53 -12.32 -27.63
CA PRO A 636 3.40 -11.40 -27.84
C PRO A 636 3.84 -9.95 -28.08
N THR A 637 4.99 -9.54 -27.56
CA THR A 637 5.48 -8.16 -27.70
C THR A 637 5.75 -7.76 -29.15
N ASN A 638 6.10 -8.73 -30.01
CA ASN A 638 6.33 -8.52 -31.43
C ASN A 638 5.04 -8.21 -32.21
N LEU A 639 3.88 -8.56 -31.68
CA LEU A 639 2.58 -8.35 -32.32
C LEU A 639 2.04 -6.94 -32.11
N VAL A 640 2.55 -6.18 -31.13
CA VAL A 640 2.01 -4.86 -30.75
C VAL A 640 1.97 -3.88 -31.93
N GLY A 641 3.05 -3.81 -32.71
CA GLY A 641 3.13 -2.93 -33.90
C GLY A 641 2.15 -3.34 -35.00
N ALA A 642 2.05 -4.66 -35.28
CA ALA A 642 1.14 -5.18 -36.28
C ALA A 642 -0.34 -4.93 -35.89
N ILE A 643 -0.71 -5.19 -34.62
CA ILE A 643 -2.06 -4.94 -34.13
C ILE A 643 -2.41 -3.45 -34.18
N ARG A 644 -1.47 -2.56 -33.84
CA ARG A 644 -1.69 -1.09 -33.98
C ARG A 644 -2.01 -0.72 -35.40
N ASN A 645 -1.28 -1.28 -36.36
CA ASN A 645 -1.54 -1.03 -37.78
C ASN A 645 -2.94 -1.51 -38.20
N GLU A 646 -3.38 -2.70 -37.76
CA GLU A 646 -4.72 -3.20 -38.06
C GLU A 646 -5.83 -2.33 -37.46
N VAL A 647 -5.65 -1.85 -36.22
CA VAL A 647 -6.60 -0.88 -35.63
C VAL A 647 -6.63 0.41 -36.43
N SER A 648 -5.48 0.95 -36.83
CA SER A 648 -5.38 2.20 -37.61
C SER A 648 -6.01 2.04 -39.00
N ILE A 649 -5.99 0.84 -39.60
CA ILE A 649 -6.67 0.58 -40.87
C ILE A 649 -8.21 0.63 -40.70
N ILE A 650 -8.74 0.14 -39.57
CA ILE A 650 -10.17 0.18 -39.25
C ILE A 650 -10.59 1.61 -38.90
N ASP A 651 -9.80 2.26 -38.04
CA ASP A 651 -10.07 3.60 -37.55
C ASP A 651 -8.76 4.34 -37.21
N PRO A 652 -8.31 5.26 -38.09
CA PRO A 652 -7.09 6.04 -37.88
C PRO A 652 -7.11 6.93 -36.62
N ASP A 653 -8.30 7.28 -36.11
CA ASP A 653 -8.47 8.12 -34.93
C ASP A 653 -8.47 7.30 -33.62
N GLN A 654 -8.43 5.96 -33.72
CA GLN A 654 -8.49 5.09 -32.56
C GLN A 654 -7.09 4.82 -31.98
N PRO A 655 -6.74 5.40 -30.82
CA PRO A 655 -5.49 5.08 -30.17
C PRO A 655 -5.54 3.69 -29.55
N ILE A 656 -4.44 2.99 -29.58
CA ILE A 656 -4.23 1.84 -28.69
C ILE A 656 -3.48 2.33 -27.46
N ALA A 657 -4.16 2.30 -26.35
CA ALA A 657 -3.56 2.59 -25.04
C ALA A 657 -3.07 1.30 -24.38
N SER A 658 -2.02 1.39 -23.59
CA SER A 658 -1.49 0.34 -22.70
C SER A 658 -1.48 -1.08 -23.30
N ALA A 659 -0.50 -1.37 -24.16
CA ALA A 659 -0.19 -2.75 -24.50
C ALA A 659 0.63 -3.37 -23.37
N SER A 660 0.16 -4.43 -22.74
CA SER A 660 0.82 -5.09 -21.61
C SER A 660 0.62 -6.61 -21.68
N LEU A 661 1.60 -7.36 -21.23
CA LEU A 661 1.43 -8.78 -21.03
C LEU A 661 0.48 -9.04 -19.84
N MET A 662 -0.32 -10.09 -19.90
CA MET A 662 -1.21 -10.43 -18.79
C MET A 662 -0.43 -10.77 -17.51
N GLU A 663 0.77 -11.32 -17.63
CA GLU A 663 1.68 -11.53 -16.51
C GLU A 663 2.13 -10.22 -15.85
N GLU A 664 2.36 -9.17 -16.64
CA GLU A 664 2.67 -7.83 -16.11
C GLU A 664 1.48 -7.25 -15.35
N VAL A 665 0.27 -7.39 -15.90
CA VAL A 665 -0.97 -6.97 -15.24
C VAL A 665 -1.15 -7.68 -13.89
N MET A 666 -0.91 -8.99 -13.84
CA MET A 666 -0.92 -9.77 -12.61
C MET A 666 0.17 -9.30 -11.63
N SER A 667 1.39 -9.08 -12.11
CA SER A 667 2.49 -8.58 -11.29
C SER A 667 2.20 -7.20 -10.71
N GLU A 668 1.58 -6.31 -11.50
CA GLU A 668 1.17 -4.97 -11.05
C GLU A 668 0.07 -5.03 -10.00
N SER A 669 -0.88 -5.95 -10.15
CA SER A 669 -1.95 -6.16 -9.17
C SER A 669 -1.42 -6.58 -7.78
N LEU A 670 -0.25 -7.26 -7.73
CA LEU A 670 0.45 -7.66 -6.51
C LEU A 670 1.45 -6.62 -6.00
N SER A 671 1.60 -5.48 -6.68
CA SER A 671 2.63 -4.47 -6.37
C SER A 671 2.56 -3.95 -4.93
N ARG A 672 1.35 -3.79 -4.38
CA ARG A 672 1.13 -3.36 -2.99
C ARG A 672 1.66 -4.38 -1.99
N GLN A 673 1.32 -5.65 -2.16
CA GLN A 673 1.75 -6.74 -1.27
C GLN A 673 3.26 -6.94 -1.38
N ARG A 674 3.81 -6.90 -2.58
CA ARG A 674 5.26 -6.97 -2.84
C ARG A 674 6.01 -5.84 -2.16
N PHE A 675 5.53 -4.61 -2.24
CA PHE A 675 6.13 -3.45 -1.59
C PHE A 675 6.16 -3.61 -0.07
N GLN A 676 5.03 -3.98 0.55
CA GLN A 676 4.93 -4.19 1.99
C GLN A 676 5.84 -5.33 2.48
N MET A 677 5.83 -6.47 1.77
CA MET A 677 6.71 -7.62 2.05
C MET A 677 8.18 -7.22 1.96
N ALA A 678 8.59 -6.56 0.86
CA ALA A 678 9.97 -6.17 0.65
C ALA A 678 10.49 -5.26 1.76
N LEU A 679 9.71 -4.28 2.21
CA LEU A 679 10.08 -3.40 3.31
C LEU A 679 10.24 -4.16 4.63
N LEU A 680 9.30 -5.06 4.96
CA LEU A 680 9.39 -5.86 6.19
C LEU A 680 10.61 -6.79 6.16
N VAL A 681 10.93 -7.40 5.01
CA VAL A 681 12.13 -8.24 4.84
C VAL A 681 13.39 -7.41 5.00
N ILE A 682 13.46 -6.21 4.43
CA ILE A 682 14.59 -5.28 4.59
C ILE A 682 14.77 -4.93 6.08
N PHE A 683 13.70 -4.57 6.78
CA PHE A 683 13.78 -4.21 8.20
C PHE A 683 14.13 -5.40 9.09
N ALA A 684 13.61 -6.59 8.80
CA ALA A 684 13.96 -7.82 9.50
C ALA A 684 15.46 -8.18 9.30
N THR A 685 15.97 -8.00 8.08
CA THR A 685 17.39 -8.24 7.77
C THR A 685 18.30 -7.23 8.48
N LEU A 686 17.92 -5.94 8.47
CA LEU A 686 18.65 -4.89 9.22
C LEU A 686 18.63 -5.17 10.73
N ALA A 687 17.47 -5.54 11.26
CA ALA A 687 17.33 -5.90 12.67
C ALA A 687 18.20 -7.10 13.05
N LEU A 688 18.22 -8.15 12.22
CA LEU A 688 19.06 -9.33 12.42
C LEU A 688 20.55 -8.99 12.37
N ALA A 689 20.96 -8.15 11.43
CA ALA A 689 22.35 -7.68 11.33
C ALA A 689 22.76 -6.86 12.57
N LEU A 690 21.91 -5.92 12.98
CA LEU A 690 22.15 -5.12 14.20
C LEU A 690 22.23 -5.99 15.44
N ALA A 691 21.30 -6.95 15.61
CA ALA A 691 21.31 -7.87 16.74
C ALA A 691 22.56 -8.77 16.76
N SER A 692 23.00 -9.22 15.60
CA SER A 692 24.24 -9.99 15.50
C SER A 692 25.44 -9.20 15.99
N VAL A 693 25.53 -7.91 15.63
CA VAL A 693 26.59 -7.00 16.13
C VAL A 693 26.45 -6.75 17.64
N GLY A 694 25.21 -6.56 18.11
CA GLY A 694 24.94 -6.37 19.54
C GLY A 694 25.31 -7.57 20.41
N ILE A 695 24.86 -8.75 20.02
CA ILE A 695 25.17 -10.00 20.71
C ILE A 695 26.71 -10.22 20.73
N TYR A 696 27.35 -10.04 19.54
CA TYR A 696 28.80 -10.14 19.44
C TYR A 696 29.51 -9.16 20.39
N GLY A 697 29.09 -7.89 20.42
CA GLY A 697 29.68 -6.86 21.30
C GLY A 697 29.55 -7.18 22.77
N VAL A 698 28.36 -7.61 23.23
CA VAL A 698 28.11 -8.00 24.62
C VAL A 698 28.91 -9.24 25.01
N MET A 699 28.94 -10.26 24.13
CA MET A 699 29.70 -11.48 24.41
C MET A 699 31.20 -11.24 24.41
N SER A 700 31.72 -10.43 23.49
CA SER A 700 33.14 -10.03 23.48
C SER A 700 33.52 -9.30 24.76
N TYR A 701 32.65 -8.42 25.26
CA TYR A 701 32.90 -7.73 26.54
C TYR A 701 32.88 -8.68 27.74
N ILE A 702 31.91 -9.63 27.80
CA ILE A 702 31.83 -10.64 28.87
C ILE A 702 33.09 -11.46 28.90
N VAL A 703 33.59 -11.92 27.74
CA VAL A 703 34.83 -12.67 27.62
C VAL A 703 36.02 -11.85 28.15
N THR A 704 36.13 -10.58 27.74
CA THR A 704 37.21 -9.70 28.18
C THR A 704 37.20 -9.49 29.71
N GLN A 705 36.01 -9.33 30.30
CA GLN A 705 35.87 -9.17 31.75
C GLN A 705 36.18 -10.47 32.52
N SER A 706 35.92 -11.62 31.92
CA SER A 706 36.15 -12.94 32.52
C SER A 706 37.53 -13.51 32.17
N THR A 707 38.42 -12.76 31.51
CA THR A 707 39.74 -13.24 31.02
C THR A 707 40.58 -13.82 32.14
N ARG A 708 40.58 -13.18 33.31
CA ARG A 708 41.30 -13.67 34.51
C ARG A 708 40.72 -14.99 35.05
N GLU A 709 39.42 -15.07 35.15
CA GLU A 709 38.72 -16.30 35.57
C GLU A 709 38.94 -17.44 34.58
N ILE A 710 38.89 -17.14 33.29
CA ILE A 710 39.17 -18.07 32.19
C ILE A 710 40.64 -18.53 32.29
N GLY A 711 41.59 -17.58 32.50
CA GLY A 711 43.03 -17.88 32.66
C GLY A 711 43.28 -18.79 33.83
N ILE A 712 42.69 -18.53 35.01
CA ILE A 712 42.80 -19.39 36.20
C ILE A 712 42.27 -20.79 35.89
N ARG A 713 41.13 -20.95 35.24
CA ARG A 713 40.56 -22.26 34.88
C ARG A 713 41.46 -23.01 33.89
N LEU A 714 42.01 -22.34 32.89
CA LEU A 714 42.95 -22.94 31.94
C LEU A 714 44.25 -23.37 32.65
N ALA A 715 44.78 -22.55 33.58
CA ALA A 715 45.95 -22.90 34.42
C ALA A 715 45.66 -24.09 35.32
N LEU A 716 44.42 -24.29 35.75
CA LEU A 716 43.96 -25.45 36.57
C LEU A 716 43.61 -26.68 35.70
N GLY A 717 43.86 -26.66 34.37
CA GLY A 717 43.67 -27.82 33.49
C GLY A 717 42.34 -27.90 32.75
N ALA A 718 41.49 -26.83 32.74
CA ALA A 718 40.29 -26.80 31.92
C ALA A 718 40.64 -26.83 30.42
N GLN A 719 39.93 -27.63 29.65
CA GLN A 719 40.11 -27.70 28.20
C GLN A 719 39.49 -26.49 27.47
N PRO A 720 40.03 -26.09 26.31
CA PRO A 720 39.45 -25.04 25.49
C PRO A 720 37.95 -25.21 25.16
N GLY A 721 37.49 -26.49 25.06
CA GLY A 721 36.10 -26.85 24.88
C GLY A 721 35.20 -26.47 26.06
N ASP A 722 35.70 -26.50 27.28
CA ASP A 722 34.92 -26.15 28.48
C ASP A 722 34.65 -24.64 28.54
N VAL A 723 35.66 -23.84 28.17
CA VAL A 723 35.53 -22.37 28.05
C VAL A 723 34.55 -22.00 26.95
N LEU A 724 34.64 -22.67 25.78
CA LEU A 724 33.71 -22.47 24.67
C LEU A 724 32.27 -22.81 25.10
N ARG A 725 32.09 -23.96 25.78
CA ARG A 725 30.76 -24.39 26.28
C ARG A 725 30.20 -23.42 27.32
N LEU A 726 31.01 -22.87 28.21
CA LEU A 726 30.59 -21.90 29.22
C LEU A 726 30.02 -20.62 28.57
N VAL A 727 30.78 -20.03 27.64
CA VAL A 727 30.43 -18.80 26.94
C VAL A 727 29.20 -19.03 26.04
N ALA A 728 29.19 -20.14 25.28
CA ALA A 728 28.07 -20.51 24.40
C ALA A 728 26.79 -20.76 25.20
N ARG A 729 26.84 -21.43 26.36
CA ARG A 729 25.69 -21.64 27.23
C ARG A 729 25.07 -20.35 27.73
N GLN A 730 25.92 -19.37 28.11
CA GLN A 730 25.42 -18.08 28.57
C GLN A 730 24.72 -17.29 27.42
N GLY A 731 25.33 -17.26 26.22
CA GLY A 731 24.71 -16.67 25.03
C GLY A 731 23.41 -17.34 24.63
N PHE A 732 23.40 -18.71 24.65
CA PHE A 732 22.21 -19.50 24.38
C PHE A 732 21.06 -19.19 25.33
N LEU A 733 21.31 -19.10 26.63
CA LEU A 733 20.29 -18.86 27.65
C LEU A 733 19.66 -17.46 27.48
N LEU A 734 20.45 -16.42 27.20
CA LEU A 734 19.97 -15.06 26.94
C LEU A 734 19.12 -15.03 25.67
N THR A 735 19.59 -15.68 24.61
CA THR A 735 18.86 -15.74 23.33
C THR A 735 17.56 -16.54 23.49
N ALA A 736 17.56 -17.67 24.19
CA ALA A 736 16.40 -18.50 24.43
C ALA A 736 15.29 -17.75 25.21
N VAL A 737 15.69 -16.98 26.25
CA VAL A 737 14.76 -16.11 27.00
C VAL A 737 14.20 -15.02 26.07
N GLY A 738 15.04 -14.40 25.24
CA GLY A 738 14.63 -13.41 24.24
C GLY A 738 13.67 -13.99 23.20
N VAL A 739 13.97 -15.20 22.71
CA VAL A 739 13.07 -15.93 21.79
C VAL A 739 11.73 -16.23 22.47
N GLY A 740 11.72 -16.71 23.72
CA GLY A 740 10.48 -16.93 24.45
C GLY A 740 9.64 -15.67 24.62
N ALA A 741 10.26 -14.55 25.01
CA ALA A 741 9.59 -13.25 25.09
C ALA A 741 9.09 -12.76 23.72
N GLY A 742 9.92 -12.92 22.69
CA GLY A 742 9.57 -12.56 21.32
C GLY A 742 8.43 -13.38 20.75
N LEU A 743 8.37 -14.69 21.02
CA LEU A 743 7.25 -15.56 20.61
C LEU A 743 5.94 -15.12 21.27
N ALA A 744 5.94 -14.83 22.58
CA ALA A 744 4.76 -14.33 23.29
C ALA A 744 4.28 -12.99 22.71
N THR A 745 5.20 -12.07 22.43
CA THR A 745 4.89 -10.76 21.84
C THR A 745 4.40 -10.91 20.39
N SER A 746 5.03 -11.78 19.59
CA SER A 746 4.63 -12.04 18.21
C SER A 746 3.24 -12.63 18.15
N PHE A 747 2.89 -13.57 19.04
CA PHE A 747 1.56 -14.18 19.10
C PHE A 747 0.45 -13.14 19.31
N ALA A 748 0.74 -12.07 20.07
CA ALA A 748 -0.20 -10.95 20.25
C ALA A 748 -0.24 -10.01 19.04
N LEU A 749 0.93 -9.60 18.53
CA LEU A 749 1.02 -8.56 17.48
C LEU A 749 0.67 -9.05 16.08
N THR A 750 0.93 -10.31 15.75
CA THR A 750 0.62 -10.84 14.41
C THR A 750 -0.88 -10.92 14.14
N ARG A 751 -1.73 -10.94 15.18
CA ARG A 751 -3.19 -10.82 15.03
C ARG A 751 -3.61 -9.49 14.38
N LEU A 752 -2.86 -8.41 14.61
CA LEU A 752 -3.11 -7.12 13.95
C LEU A 752 -2.82 -7.17 12.44
N MET A 753 -2.03 -8.14 11.99
CA MET A 753 -1.67 -8.33 10.59
C MET A 753 -2.64 -9.29 9.86
N SER A 754 -3.60 -9.90 10.55
CA SER A 754 -4.49 -10.92 9.96
C SER A 754 -5.15 -10.47 8.65
N ASN A 755 -5.58 -9.20 8.56
CA ASN A 755 -6.20 -8.62 7.37
C ASN A 755 -5.21 -8.34 6.21
N LEU A 756 -3.91 -8.47 6.46
CA LEU A 756 -2.86 -8.30 5.45
C LEU A 756 -2.34 -9.65 4.94
N LEU A 757 -2.71 -10.75 5.59
CA LEU A 757 -2.25 -12.09 5.29
C LEU A 757 -3.28 -12.83 4.44
N TYR A 758 -2.81 -13.51 3.41
CA TYR A 758 -3.63 -14.37 2.55
C TYR A 758 -3.20 -15.84 2.67
N GLY A 759 -4.15 -16.72 2.90
CA GLY A 759 -3.92 -18.16 2.96
C GLY A 759 -2.98 -18.64 4.08
N VAL A 760 -2.57 -17.72 4.97
CA VAL A 760 -1.67 -17.99 6.11
C VAL A 760 -2.33 -17.50 7.38
N THR A 761 -2.36 -18.35 8.40
CA THR A 761 -2.83 -17.92 9.72
C THR A 761 -1.81 -17.00 10.39
N ALA A 762 -2.28 -16.02 11.17
CA ALA A 762 -1.40 -15.13 11.92
C ALA A 762 -0.47 -15.86 12.91
N THR A 763 -0.72 -17.15 13.15
CA THR A 763 0.03 -18.03 14.06
C THR A 763 0.58 -19.25 13.33
N ASP A 764 1.04 -19.08 12.08
CA ASP A 764 1.59 -20.17 11.27
C ASP A 764 2.81 -20.81 11.95
N LEU A 765 2.63 -22.04 12.41
CA LEU A 765 3.63 -22.78 13.23
C LEU A 765 4.97 -22.93 12.49
N LEU A 766 4.92 -23.21 11.19
CA LEU A 766 6.14 -23.41 10.40
C LEU A 766 6.98 -22.14 10.35
N THR A 767 6.36 -20.99 10.11
CA THR A 767 7.04 -19.69 10.13
C THR A 767 7.63 -19.39 11.50
N PHE A 768 6.89 -19.61 12.57
CA PHE A 768 7.36 -19.38 13.95
C PHE A 768 8.57 -20.26 14.31
N VAL A 769 8.52 -21.55 13.99
CA VAL A 769 9.62 -22.49 14.25
C VAL A 769 10.86 -22.17 13.41
N PHE A 770 10.69 -21.97 12.08
CA PHE A 770 11.79 -21.69 11.19
C PHE A 770 12.54 -20.40 11.54
N VAL A 771 11.79 -19.33 11.78
CA VAL A 771 12.34 -18.02 12.12
C VAL A 771 13.06 -18.06 13.47
N SER A 772 12.48 -18.75 14.46
CA SER A 772 13.12 -18.93 15.78
C SER A 772 14.42 -19.73 15.68
N ALA A 773 14.42 -20.80 14.90
CA ALA A 773 15.61 -21.61 14.66
C ALA A 773 16.70 -20.81 13.93
N LEU A 774 16.34 -20.03 12.91
CA LEU A 774 17.26 -19.17 12.18
C LEU A 774 17.90 -18.12 13.10
N LEU A 775 17.09 -17.44 13.94
CA LEU A 775 17.60 -16.45 14.90
C LEU A 775 18.53 -17.08 15.94
N LEU A 776 18.17 -18.24 16.46
CA LEU A 776 19.04 -18.99 17.37
C LEU A 776 20.38 -19.38 16.73
N ALA A 777 20.34 -19.84 15.47
CA ALA A 777 21.56 -20.19 14.73
C ALA A 777 22.47 -18.97 14.52
N VAL A 778 21.92 -17.84 14.11
CA VAL A 778 22.68 -16.59 13.90
C VAL A 778 23.25 -16.07 15.23
N ALA A 779 22.47 -16.11 16.32
CA ALA A 779 22.93 -15.69 17.65
C ALA A 779 24.08 -16.59 18.15
N MET A 780 23.99 -17.89 17.93
CA MET A 780 25.05 -18.83 18.29
C MET A 780 26.31 -18.60 17.46
N LEU A 781 26.19 -18.28 16.16
CA LEU A 781 27.33 -17.88 15.34
C LEU A 781 27.98 -16.58 15.84
N ALA A 782 27.16 -15.59 16.22
CA ALA A 782 27.66 -14.34 16.81
C ALA A 782 28.39 -14.56 18.15
N CYS A 783 27.98 -15.56 18.96
CA CYS A 783 28.62 -15.94 20.20
C CYS A 783 29.93 -16.76 19.98
N TYR A 784 30.02 -17.51 18.89
CA TYR A 784 31.12 -18.41 18.62
C TYR A 784 32.45 -17.68 18.42
N LEU A 785 32.46 -16.55 17.71
CA LEU A 785 33.69 -15.79 17.44
C LEU A 785 34.36 -15.25 18.71
N PRO A 786 33.67 -14.60 19.68
CA PRO A 786 34.24 -14.19 20.94
C PRO A 786 34.67 -15.40 21.79
N ALA A 787 33.87 -16.47 21.81
CA ALA A 787 34.20 -17.67 22.57
C ALA A 787 35.49 -18.35 22.06
N ARG A 788 35.69 -18.43 20.75
CA ARG A 788 36.92 -18.94 20.13
C ARG A 788 38.12 -18.06 20.45
N ARG A 789 37.95 -16.74 20.55
CA ARG A 789 39.04 -15.85 20.99
C ARG A 789 39.43 -16.10 22.46
N ALA A 790 38.45 -16.39 23.32
CA ALA A 790 38.67 -16.72 24.74
C ALA A 790 39.53 -17.96 24.93
N THR A 791 39.42 -18.98 24.07
CA THR A 791 40.19 -20.21 24.15
C THR A 791 41.67 -20.06 23.77
N ARG A 792 42.08 -18.94 23.19
CA ARG A 792 43.46 -18.62 22.76
C ARG A 792 44.18 -17.70 23.72
N VAL A 793 43.61 -17.39 24.88
CA VAL A 793 44.23 -16.53 25.89
C VAL A 793 45.35 -17.31 26.57
N ASP A 794 46.55 -16.77 26.56
CA ASP A 794 47.72 -17.32 27.28
C ASP A 794 47.49 -17.16 28.79
N PRO A 795 47.44 -18.27 29.57
CA PRO A 795 47.24 -18.23 31.02
C PRO A 795 48.25 -17.36 31.76
N ILE A 796 49.50 -17.32 31.30
CA ILE A 796 50.58 -16.53 31.92
C ILE A 796 50.33 -15.02 31.72
N VAL A 797 49.89 -14.64 30.54
CA VAL A 797 49.55 -13.22 30.23
C VAL A 797 48.30 -12.79 31.00
N ALA A 798 47.30 -13.69 31.13
CA ALA A 798 46.03 -13.41 31.85
C ALA A 798 46.24 -13.21 33.38
N LEU A 799 47.27 -13.82 33.95
CA LEU A 799 47.62 -13.69 35.37
C LEU A 799 48.56 -12.47 35.65
N ARG A 800 49.25 -11.95 34.62
CA ARG A 800 50.14 -10.76 34.71
C ARG A 800 49.48 -9.42 34.54
N TYR A 801 48.23 -9.38 34.05
CA TYR A 801 47.48 -8.13 33.93
C TYR A 801 46.97 -7.66 35.30
N GLU A 802 47.76 -6.81 35.99
CA GLU A 802 47.32 -5.98 37.12
C GLU A 802 46.52 -4.75 36.67
#